data_896b5ef3f265f33b436891f8a920f2d7
#
_entry.id   896b5ef3f265f33b436891f8a920f2d7
#
_cell.length_a   1.000
_cell.length_b   1.000
_cell.length_c   1.000
_cell.angle_alpha   90.00
_cell.angle_beta   90.00
_cell.angle_gamma   90.00
#
_symmetry.space_group_name_H-M   'P 1'
#
loop_
_entity.id
_entity.type
_entity.pdbx_description
1 polymer ?
#
loop_
_entity_poly.entity_id
_entity_poly.type
_entity_poly.pdbx_seq_one_letter_code
_entity_poly.pdbx_strand_id
1 'polypeptide(L)'
;MIFPPFLAPPAPFPLVTGSSSTSAFVAPGISRATYRLSTSAGPLLVYVVAVDPREPTVRFDAVLAQDRLISQGETVSSMAARTGAVAGVNADYFDIGQTNQPLNVLVRNGELLRTPSLRAALTVARDRSVHFGSVRFSGTVRYGAAQVPLTGVGIWPPQGGASLLLPSYGVVRPAPGVRVAALEQLEARDGTRTYRVTRVDDAGAQAPLAPPLLAYGPAALALGAPPAPGETVAIDAALDPALPSLQCAVGGGPLLVANGAAVDDPNAPAPEERDRRFPVSGAATLRDGTLVLVAVDGRSPALSVGLTRPEFGALMLGLGATDGLAFDSGGSATLVARVLGDERASVLNAPSDGLERPVADGLFIYSDAPRGVHPHLIARPEHVAALGGVTLAPSGALVDDAGHRLSGAIFEPFVTAREAGPHVVELRERGGSRSASVHYDVVPSIARLSIEPQDVDLQPHATLRLRALGSAPDGTPVELGDAVRWSANGGTITADGTFVAGERDARVTAAVAGLRSDLIVNVGSHDLELPLFRGVDGARWRFTAAPKDAPGGLEMTPAGELLLHYDFSGSERAAYARGDVALPGAPLALVFDLRGDASGIGVRVAVSNRFGEQRALTLVKRVDWSGWRRVEVSLPADVNPPVVLISLYAVPSLGGPPVHAAGTLAFRHAVATLAGTQ
;
A
#
# COMPACT_ATOMS: atom_id res chain seq x y z
N MET A 1 -18.11 -22.08 -4.69
CA MET A 1 -16.85 -22.36 -5.43
C MET A 1 -15.97 -23.17 -4.49
N ILE A 2 -15.52 -24.33 -4.92
CA ILE A 2 -14.58 -25.16 -4.14
C ILE A 2 -13.19 -24.72 -4.60
N PHE A 3 -12.37 -24.21 -3.70
CA PHE A 3 -10.97 -23.94 -4.02
C PHE A 3 -10.30 -25.24 -4.46
N PRO A 4 -9.53 -25.24 -5.55
CA PRO A 4 -8.76 -26.41 -5.93
C PRO A 4 -7.79 -26.77 -4.79
N PRO A 5 -7.50 -28.07 -4.61
CA PRO A 5 -6.47 -28.47 -3.66
C PRO A 5 -5.16 -27.75 -4.06
N PHE A 6 -4.44 -27.27 -3.05
CA PHE A 6 -3.15 -26.64 -3.28
C PHE A 6 -2.20 -27.67 -3.92
N LEU A 7 -1.88 -27.48 -5.19
CA LEU A 7 -0.90 -28.31 -5.87
C LEU A 7 0.50 -27.77 -5.51
N ALA A 8 1.45 -28.68 -5.29
CA ALA A 8 2.82 -28.27 -5.00
C ALA A 8 3.34 -27.37 -6.15
N PRO A 9 3.70 -26.10 -5.87
CA PRO A 9 4.17 -25.21 -6.90
C PRO A 9 5.47 -25.73 -7.54
N PRO A 10 5.71 -25.43 -8.84
CA PRO A 10 6.97 -25.78 -9.47
C PRO A 10 8.16 -24.99 -8.90
N ALA A 11 9.38 -25.45 -9.19
CA ALA A 11 10.57 -24.66 -8.90
C ALA A 11 10.47 -23.28 -9.59
N PRO A 12 10.98 -22.19 -8.98
CA PRO A 12 11.87 -22.15 -7.80
C PRO A 12 11.16 -22.11 -6.44
N PHE A 13 9.86 -22.43 -6.33
CA PHE A 13 9.17 -22.40 -5.04
C PHE A 13 9.84 -23.35 -4.04
N PRO A 14 9.97 -22.95 -2.75
CA PRO A 14 10.59 -23.80 -1.75
C PRO A 14 9.76 -25.08 -1.52
N LEU A 15 10.45 -26.19 -1.22
CA LEU A 15 9.79 -27.48 -1.00
C LEU A 15 8.73 -27.37 0.10
N VAL A 16 7.50 -27.69 -0.23
CA VAL A 16 6.39 -27.74 0.72
C VAL A 16 6.47 -29.05 1.52
N THR A 17 6.58 -28.93 2.83
CA THR A 17 6.65 -30.08 3.77
C THR A 17 5.35 -30.29 4.53
N GLY A 18 4.44 -29.33 4.50
CA GLY A 18 3.12 -29.41 5.10
C GLY A 18 2.22 -28.29 4.60
N SER A 19 0.92 -28.56 4.53
CA SER A 19 -0.07 -27.55 4.15
C SER A 19 -1.40 -27.77 4.85
N SER A 20 -2.04 -26.69 5.22
CA SER A 20 -3.45 -26.66 5.62
C SER A 20 -4.15 -25.48 4.95
N SER A 21 -5.46 -25.57 4.80
CA SER A 21 -6.24 -24.46 4.23
C SER A 21 -7.61 -24.36 4.87
N THR A 22 -8.10 -23.13 4.88
CA THR A 22 -9.48 -22.81 5.24
C THR A 22 -10.10 -21.99 4.11
N SER A 23 -11.37 -22.22 3.80
CA SER A 23 -12.10 -21.43 2.81
C SER A 23 -13.42 -20.96 3.38
N ALA A 24 -13.91 -19.82 2.89
CA ALA A 24 -15.18 -19.27 3.31
C ALA A 24 -15.86 -18.52 2.16
N PHE A 25 -17.18 -18.50 2.22
CA PHE A 25 -18.03 -17.73 1.32
C PHE A 25 -17.93 -16.22 1.63
N VAL A 26 -17.99 -15.38 0.60
CA VAL A 26 -18.01 -13.91 0.70
C VAL A 26 -19.32 -13.35 0.14
N ALA A 27 -19.64 -13.73 -1.10
CA ALA A 27 -20.84 -13.35 -1.83
C ALA A 27 -21.04 -14.33 -3.01
N PRO A 28 -22.18 -14.34 -3.73
CA PRO A 28 -22.32 -15.11 -4.95
C PRO A 28 -21.16 -14.88 -5.90
N GLY A 29 -20.55 -15.96 -6.41
CA GLY A 29 -19.35 -15.92 -7.24
C GLY A 29 -18.06 -15.48 -6.56
N ILE A 30 -18.06 -15.20 -5.25
CA ILE A 30 -16.88 -14.72 -4.52
C ILE A 30 -16.65 -15.57 -3.28
N SER A 31 -15.42 -16.07 -3.13
CA SER A 31 -15.00 -16.84 -1.96
C SER A 31 -13.56 -16.45 -1.57
N ARG A 32 -13.16 -16.78 -0.35
CA ARG A 32 -11.81 -16.54 0.15
C ARG A 32 -11.21 -17.82 0.72
N ALA A 33 -9.88 -17.92 0.66
CA ALA A 33 -9.15 -19.00 1.32
C ALA A 33 -7.87 -18.46 1.98
N THR A 34 -7.43 -19.18 3.00
CA THR A 34 -6.12 -18.99 3.62
C THR A 34 -5.39 -20.31 3.58
N TYR A 35 -4.18 -20.32 2.98
CA TYR A 35 -3.28 -21.47 3.01
C TYR A 35 -2.15 -21.19 3.99
N ARG A 36 -1.86 -22.18 4.83
CA ARG A 36 -0.71 -22.20 5.72
C ARG A 36 0.23 -23.28 5.21
N LEU A 37 1.42 -22.87 4.84
CA LEU A 37 2.41 -23.76 4.25
C LEU A 37 3.64 -23.82 5.16
N SER A 38 4.09 -25.03 5.44
CA SER A 38 5.44 -25.28 5.96
C SER A 38 6.35 -25.55 4.77
N THR A 39 7.43 -24.81 4.64
CA THR A 39 8.36 -24.97 3.51
C THR A 39 9.80 -25.10 3.98
N SER A 40 10.66 -25.56 3.10
CA SER A 40 12.12 -25.62 3.36
C SER A 40 12.76 -24.26 3.63
N ALA A 41 12.10 -23.16 3.25
CA ALA A 41 12.55 -21.79 3.51
C ALA A 41 11.93 -21.18 4.79
N GLY A 42 10.92 -21.80 5.36
CA GLY A 42 10.15 -21.33 6.51
C GLY A 42 8.65 -21.38 6.28
N PRO A 43 7.85 -20.91 7.23
CA PRO A 43 6.39 -20.86 7.09
C PRO A 43 5.96 -19.80 6.09
N LEU A 44 4.79 -20.01 5.47
CA LEU A 44 4.13 -19.07 4.59
C LEU A 44 2.64 -18.98 4.90
N LEU A 45 2.10 -17.77 4.92
CA LEU A 45 0.67 -17.47 4.97
C LEU A 45 0.25 -16.86 3.64
N VAL A 46 -0.64 -17.56 2.94
CA VAL A 46 -1.15 -17.16 1.62
C VAL A 46 -2.64 -16.91 1.72
N TYR A 47 -3.07 -15.73 1.35
CA TYR A 47 -4.47 -15.32 1.34
C TYR A 47 -4.94 -15.17 -0.09
N VAL A 48 -6.09 -15.74 -0.41
CA VAL A 48 -6.65 -15.75 -1.76
C VAL A 48 -8.12 -15.34 -1.70
N VAL A 49 -8.50 -14.43 -2.58
CA VAL A 49 -9.90 -14.15 -2.91
C VAL A 49 -10.13 -14.63 -4.32
N ALA A 50 -11.04 -15.61 -4.50
CA ALA A 50 -11.42 -16.15 -5.79
C ALA A 50 -12.75 -15.54 -6.24
N VAL A 51 -12.79 -15.10 -7.49
CA VAL A 51 -13.91 -14.38 -8.09
C VAL A 51 -14.25 -15.06 -9.41
N ASP A 52 -15.50 -15.47 -9.60
CA ASP A 52 -16.00 -15.89 -10.91
C ASP A 52 -16.47 -14.64 -11.69
N PRO A 53 -15.76 -14.21 -12.74
CA PRO A 53 -16.16 -13.04 -13.51
C PRO A 53 -17.50 -13.24 -14.26
N ARG A 54 -17.92 -14.49 -14.45
CA ARG A 54 -19.20 -14.85 -15.15
C ARG A 54 -20.42 -14.67 -14.26
N GLU A 55 -20.23 -14.61 -12.94
CA GLU A 55 -21.34 -14.36 -12.01
C GLU A 55 -21.97 -12.97 -12.29
N PRO A 56 -23.25 -12.89 -12.67
CA PRO A 56 -23.88 -11.65 -13.09
C PRO A 56 -23.85 -10.53 -12.07
N THR A 57 -23.81 -10.87 -10.79
CA THR A 57 -23.83 -9.93 -9.69
C THR A 57 -22.44 -9.41 -9.29
N VAL A 58 -21.38 -9.98 -9.87
CA VAL A 58 -20.01 -9.52 -9.64
C VAL A 58 -19.70 -8.31 -10.54
N ARG A 59 -19.12 -7.27 -9.95
CA ARG A 59 -18.63 -6.09 -10.65
C ARG A 59 -17.21 -5.76 -10.19
N PHE A 60 -16.40 -5.27 -11.13
CA PHE A 60 -15.01 -4.85 -10.90
C PHE A 60 -14.88 -3.34 -11.07
N ASP A 61 -14.03 -2.72 -10.29
CA ASP A 61 -13.61 -1.34 -10.53
C ASP A 61 -12.20 -1.07 -10.00
N ALA A 62 -11.53 -0.11 -10.60
CA ALA A 62 -10.33 0.50 -10.08
C ALA A 62 -10.73 1.67 -9.16
N VAL A 63 -10.13 1.75 -7.99
CA VAL A 63 -10.41 2.81 -7.03
C VAL A 63 -9.13 3.59 -6.74
N LEU A 64 -9.21 4.91 -6.89
CA LEU A 64 -8.16 5.84 -6.48
C LEU A 64 -8.30 6.21 -5.00
N ALA A 65 -7.17 6.40 -4.34
CA ALA A 65 -7.13 7.02 -3.02
C ALA A 65 -7.84 8.38 -3.04
N GLN A 66 -8.84 8.56 -2.15
CA GLN A 66 -9.61 9.78 -2.01
C GLN A 66 -10.29 10.26 -3.32
N ASP A 67 -10.50 9.35 -4.29
CA ASP A 67 -10.98 9.62 -5.65
C ASP A 67 -10.12 10.64 -6.44
N ARG A 68 -8.84 10.75 -6.09
CA ARG A 68 -7.89 11.69 -6.69
C ARG A 68 -6.65 10.99 -7.19
N LEU A 69 -6.17 11.44 -8.34
CA LEU A 69 -4.93 10.94 -8.92
C LEU A 69 -3.70 11.38 -8.11
N ILE A 70 -3.75 12.58 -7.53
CA ILE A 70 -2.77 13.10 -6.57
C ILE A 70 -3.46 13.17 -5.19
N SER A 71 -2.91 12.45 -4.21
CA SER A 71 -3.52 12.30 -2.89
C SER A 71 -2.47 12.16 -1.79
N GLN A 72 -2.92 12.00 -0.55
CA GLN A 72 -2.07 11.58 0.56
C GLN A 72 -1.99 10.05 0.70
N GLY A 73 -2.56 9.31 -0.26
CA GLY A 73 -2.81 7.89 -0.16
C GLY A 73 -4.06 7.57 0.67
N GLU A 74 -4.56 6.36 0.53
CA GLU A 74 -5.68 5.82 1.31
C GLU A 74 -5.44 4.33 1.55
N THR A 75 -5.81 3.80 2.71
CA THR A 75 -5.70 2.37 2.98
C THR A 75 -6.69 1.57 2.13
N VAL A 76 -6.33 0.34 1.77
CA VAL A 76 -7.20 -0.54 0.97
C VAL A 76 -8.53 -0.80 1.69
N SER A 77 -8.49 -0.98 3.02
CA SER A 77 -9.71 -1.15 3.82
C SER A 77 -10.60 0.09 3.82
N SER A 78 -10.03 1.29 3.86
CA SER A 78 -10.77 2.56 3.76
C SER A 78 -11.43 2.71 2.39
N MET A 79 -10.68 2.45 1.30
CA MET A 79 -11.21 2.47 -0.06
C MET A 79 -12.36 1.47 -0.23
N ALA A 80 -12.21 0.23 0.30
CA ALA A 80 -13.27 -0.77 0.27
C ALA A 80 -14.52 -0.31 1.05
N ALA A 81 -14.34 0.24 2.26
CA ALA A 81 -15.45 0.72 3.09
C ALA A 81 -16.18 1.91 2.46
N ARG A 82 -15.44 2.85 1.86
CA ARG A 82 -15.98 4.05 1.21
C ARG A 82 -16.79 3.72 -0.05
N THR A 83 -16.34 2.72 -0.81
CA THR A 83 -16.97 2.34 -2.08
C THR A 83 -17.99 1.20 -1.94
N GLY A 84 -18.04 0.53 -0.79
CA GLY A 84 -18.92 -0.61 -0.55
C GLY A 84 -18.42 -1.91 -1.20
N ALA A 85 -17.13 -2.01 -1.50
CA ALA A 85 -16.55 -3.22 -2.05
C ALA A 85 -16.57 -4.38 -1.06
N VAL A 86 -16.81 -5.59 -1.56
CA VAL A 86 -16.82 -6.81 -0.74
C VAL A 86 -15.45 -7.48 -0.70
N ALA A 87 -14.55 -7.13 -1.63
CA ALA A 87 -13.14 -7.54 -1.63
C ALA A 87 -12.30 -6.51 -2.39
N GLY A 88 -10.98 -6.52 -2.18
CA GLY A 88 -10.05 -5.67 -2.92
C GLY A 88 -8.61 -5.94 -2.54
N VAL A 89 -7.71 -5.46 -3.38
CA VAL A 89 -6.27 -5.56 -3.22
C VAL A 89 -5.62 -4.27 -3.69
N ASN A 90 -4.50 -3.87 -3.07
CA ASN A 90 -3.68 -2.78 -3.60
C ASN A 90 -3.19 -3.12 -5.02
N ALA A 91 -2.93 -2.11 -5.86
CA ALA A 91 -2.54 -2.38 -7.24
C ALA A 91 -1.20 -1.76 -7.61
N ASP A 92 -1.21 -0.62 -8.31
CA ASP A 92 -0.01 -0.09 -8.95
C ASP A 92 1.05 0.39 -7.96
N TYR A 93 2.28 0.43 -8.42
CA TYR A 93 3.34 1.24 -7.81
C TYR A 93 2.96 2.72 -7.90
N PHE A 94 3.44 3.52 -6.99
CA PHE A 94 3.08 4.93 -6.93
C PHE A 94 4.26 5.82 -6.55
N ASP A 95 4.15 7.10 -6.82
CA ASP A 95 5.15 8.12 -6.50
C ASP A 95 5.12 8.45 -5.00
N ILE A 96 5.61 7.47 -4.22
CA ILE A 96 5.51 7.47 -2.76
C ILE A 96 6.22 8.67 -2.12
N GLY A 97 5.55 9.33 -1.19
CA GLY A 97 6.08 10.47 -0.45
C GLY A 97 6.16 11.76 -1.26
N GLN A 98 5.68 11.77 -2.51
CA GLN A 98 5.59 12.97 -3.35
C GLN A 98 4.14 13.27 -3.71
N THR A 99 3.67 12.71 -4.82
CA THR A 99 2.31 12.93 -5.31
C THR A 99 1.36 11.79 -4.93
N ASN A 100 1.90 10.64 -4.54
CA ASN A 100 1.22 9.36 -4.38
C ASN A 100 0.39 8.98 -5.62
N GLN A 101 0.79 9.45 -6.80
CA GLN A 101 0.13 9.13 -8.06
C GLN A 101 0.51 7.71 -8.50
N PRO A 102 -0.44 6.88 -9.00
CA PRO A 102 -0.11 5.61 -9.64
C PRO A 102 0.86 5.83 -10.81
N LEU A 103 1.75 4.89 -11.09
CA LEU A 103 2.80 5.05 -12.10
C LEU A 103 2.45 4.49 -13.47
N ASN A 104 1.38 3.69 -13.59
CA ASN A 104 0.97 3.03 -14.83
C ASN A 104 -0.49 3.38 -15.18
N VAL A 105 -1.09 2.61 -16.08
CA VAL A 105 -2.44 2.82 -16.57
C VAL A 105 -3.48 2.74 -15.46
N LEU A 106 -4.42 3.68 -15.49
CA LEU A 106 -5.61 3.62 -14.68
C LEU A 106 -6.84 3.94 -15.53
N VAL A 107 -7.75 2.97 -15.62
CA VAL A 107 -9.09 3.14 -16.21
C VAL A 107 -10.12 2.82 -15.13
N ARG A 108 -11.05 3.74 -14.91
CA ARG A 108 -12.14 3.59 -13.95
C ARG A 108 -13.48 3.82 -14.65
N ASN A 109 -14.40 2.87 -14.51
CA ASN A 109 -15.72 2.94 -15.17
C ASN A 109 -15.64 3.25 -16.68
N GLY A 110 -14.59 2.75 -17.38
CA GLY A 110 -14.35 3.02 -18.79
C GLY A 110 -13.73 4.39 -19.08
N GLU A 111 -13.37 5.17 -18.07
CA GLU A 111 -12.67 6.45 -18.23
C GLU A 111 -11.17 6.29 -17.98
N LEU A 112 -10.36 6.69 -18.97
CA LEU A 112 -8.91 6.75 -18.83
C LEU A 112 -8.53 7.93 -17.94
N LEU A 113 -7.97 7.64 -16.75
CA LEU A 113 -7.52 8.64 -15.80
C LEU A 113 -6.01 8.87 -15.84
N ARG A 114 -5.24 7.83 -16.20
CA ARG A 114 -3.80 7.90 -16.38
C ARG A 114 -3.35 7.02 -17.53
N THR A 115 -2.47 7.56 -18.36
CA THR A 115 -1.84 6.83 -19.47
C THR A 115 -0.88 5.75 -18.97
N PRO A 116 -0.77 4.61 -19.72
CA PRO A 116 0.12 3.52 -19.38
C PRO A 116 1.60 3.90 -19.41
N SER A 117 2.37 3.17 -18.64
CA SER A 117 3.83 3.08 -18.73
C SER A 117 4.23 1.80 -19.48
N LEU A 118 5.52 1.44 -19.43
CA LEU A 118 6.02 0.19 -20.03
C LEU A 118 5.73 -1.07 -19.18
N ARG A 119 5.15 -0.92 -18.00
CA ARG A 119 4.85 -2.04 -17.09
C ARG A 119 3.59 -2.78 -17.51
N ALA A 120 3.47 -4.04 -17.05
CA ALA A 120 2.23 -4.79 -17.20
C ALA A 120 1.07 -4.18 -16.41
N ALA A 121 -0.14 -4.50 -16.83
CA ALA A 121 -1.38 -4.10 -16.20
C ALA A 121 -2.38 -5.25 -16.20
N LEU A 122 -3.34 -5.20 -15.30
CA LEU A 122 -4.55 -5.99 -15.32
C LEU A 122 -5.67 -5.15 -15.92
N THR A 123 -6.35 -5.67 -16.94
CA THR A 123 -7.53 -5.04 -17.55
C THR A 123 -8.74 -5.94 -17.43
N VAL A 124 -9.88 -5.36 -17.13
CA VAL A 124 -11.19 -6.04 -17.12
C VAL A 124 -12.05 -5.37 -18.20
N ALA A 125 -12.50 -6.18 -19.15
CA ALA A 125 -13.38 -5.71 -20.20
C ALA A 125 -14.85 -5.71 -19.75
N ARG A 126 -15.71 -5.03 -20.51
CA ARG A 126 -17.16 -4.97 -20.24
C ARG A 126 -17.86 -6.32 -20.42
N ASP A 127 -17.30 -7.21 -21.24
CA ASP A 127 -17.72 -8.60 -21.36
C ASP A 127 -17.20 -9.48 -20.22
N ARG A 128 -16.48 -8.89 -19.24
CA ARG A 128 -15.91 -9.51 -18.04
C ARG A 128 -14.68 -10.37 -18.32
N SER A 129 -14.14 -10.36 -19.52
CA SER A 129 -12.84 -10.98 -19.76
C SER A 129 -11.74 -10.20 -19.03
N VAL A 130 -10.81 -10.95 -18.46
CA VAL A 130 -9.66 -10.41 -17.71
C VAL A 130 -8.40 -10.71 -18.49
N HIS A 131 -7.55 -9.69 -18.68
CA HIS A 131 -6.30 -9.83 -19.42
C HIS A 131 -5.15 -9.22 -18.61
N PHE A 132 -3.96 -9.80 -18.79
CA PHE A 132 -2.72 -9.36 -18.18
C PHE A 132 -1.71 -9.06 -19.27
N GLY A 133 -1.02 -7.94 -19.17
CA GLY A 133 0.02 -7.57 -20.14
C GLY A 133 0.18 -6.08 -20.32
N SER A 134 0.92 -5.71 -21.35
CA SER A 134 1.16 -4.29 -21.66
C SER A 134 -0.07 -3.64 -22.27
N VAL A 135 -0.35 -2.43 -21.82
CA VAL A 135 -1.36 -1.54 -22.44
C VAL A 135 -0.62 -0.46 -23.20
N ARG A 136 -1.06 -0.19 -24.42
CA ARG A 136 -0.50 0.87 -25.27
C ARG A 136 -1.46 2.04 -25.36
N PHE A 137 -0.90 3.24 -25.52
CA PHE A 137 -1.67 4.47 -25.65
C PHE A 137 -1.29 5.20 -26.94
N SER A 138 -2.28 5.73 -27.61
CA SER A 138 -2.12 6.72 -28.66
C SER A 138 -3.18 7.81 -28.52
N GLY A 139 -2.80 9.06 -28.76
CA GLY A 139 -3.74 10.16 -28.62
C GLY A 139 -3.43 11.33 -29.53
N THR A 140 -4.46 12.10 -29.85
CA THR A 140 -4.39 13.27 -30.73
C THR A 140 -5.33 14.36 -30.27
N VAL A 141 -4.87 15.59 -30.33
CA VAL A 141 -5.66 16.80 -30.12
C VAL A 141 -5.84 17.50 -31.47
N ARG A 142 -7.10 17.80 -31.88
CA ARG A 142 -7.44 18.49 -33.12
C ARG A 142 -8.25 19.75 -32.82
N TYR A 143 -7.86 20.87 -33.45
CA TYR A 143 -8.59 22.15 -33.42
C TYR A 143 -8.22 22.97 -34.63
N GLY A 144 -9.20 23.62 -35.26
CA GLY A 144 -9.02 24.29 -36.55
C GLY A 144 -8.37 23.36 -37.57
N ALA A 145 -7.22 23.74 -38.11
CA ALA A 145 -6.40 22.92 -39.00
C ALA A 145 -5.21 22.24 -38.25
N ALA A 146 -5.08 22.47 -36.97
CA ALA A 146 -3.96 21.96 -36.19
C ALA A 146 -4.23 20.54 -35.64
N GLN A 147 -3.15 19.73 -35.61
CA GLN A 147 -3.14 18.41 -35.00
C GLN A 147 -1.89 18.27 -34.13
N VAL A 148 -2.07 18.02 -32.86
CA VAL A 148 -0.99 17.91 -31.88
C VAL A 148 -1.06 16.52 -31.19
N PRO A 149 0.06 15.80 -31.01
CA PRO A 149 0.06 14.55 -30.24
C PRO A 149 -0.40 14.77 -28.81
N LEU A 150 -1.40 13.98 -28.38
CA LEU A 150 -1.72 13.81 -26.97
C LEU A 150 -0.81 12.69 -26.43
N THR A 151 0.17 13.03 -25.62
CA THR A 151 1.16 12.07 -25.07
C THR A 151 0.85 11.67 -23.65
N GLY A 152 -0.14 12.31 -23.01
CA GLY A 152 -0.52 12.00 -21.64
C GLY A 152 -1.98 12.27 -21.31
N VAL A 153 -2.53 11.44 -20.45
CA VAL A 153 -3.71 11.73 -19.65
C VAL A 153 -3.28 11.55 -18.19
N GLY A 154 -3.59 12.53 -17.34
CA GLY A 154 -3.17 12.50 -15.94
C GLY A 154 -1.66 12.67 -15.74
N ILE A 155 -0.94 13.32 -16.65
CA ILE A 155 0.51 13.59 -16.57
C ILE A 155 0.75 15.08 -16.43
N TRP A 156 1.50 15.48 -15.41
CA TRP A 156 1.91 16.85 -15.18
C TRP A 156 3.35 16.94 -14.65
N PRO A 157 4.21 17.84 -15.19
CA PRO A 157 4.01 18.57 -16.43
C PRO A 157 3.97 17.65 -17.65
N PRO A 158 3.44 18.11 -18.82
CA PRO A 158 3.39 17.29 -20.03
C PRO A 158 4.78 16.85 -20.48
N GLN A 159 4.90 15.58 -20.84
CA GLN A 159 6.14 15.02 -21.38
C GLN A 159 5.99 14.84 -22.91
N GLY A 160 6.74 15.62 -23.68
CA GLY A 160 6.66 15.60 -25.13
C GLY A 160 5.53 16.47 -25.69
N GLY A 161 4.37 15.87 -26.02
CA GLY A 161 3.22 16.54 -26.62
C GLY A 161 2.29 17.27 -25.64
N ALA A 162 0.99 17.13 -25.86
CA ALA A 162 -0.02 17.65 -24.94
C ALA A 162 -0.43 16.63 -23.88
N SER A 163 -0.96 17.07 -22.74
CA SER A 163 -1.53 16.24 -21.69
C SER A 163 -2.92 16.72 -21.29
N LEU A 164 -3.87 15.79 -21.21
CA LEU A 164 -5.23 16.03 -20.70
C LEU A 164 -5.27 15.75 -19.20
N LEU A 165 -5.69 16.72 -18.41
CA LEU A 165 -5.93 16.58 -16.99
C LEU A 165 -7.43 16.60 -16.72
N LEU A 166 -7.95 15.52 -16.14
CA LEU A 166 -9.36 15.37 -15.75
C LEU A 166 -9.58 15.87 -14.32
N PRO A 167 -10.83 16.07 -13.87
CA PRO A 167 -11.12 16.56 -12.51
C PRO A 167 -10.50 15.74 -11.38
N SER A 168 -10.33 14.41 -11.57
CA SER A 168 -9.65 13.52 -10.62
C SER A 168 -8.17 13.86 -10.40
N TYR A 169 -7.53 14.60 -11.31
CA TYR A 169 -6.15 15.04 -11.14
C TYR A 169 -6.02 16.05 -9.98
N GLY A 170 -7.02 16.89 -9.82
CA GLY A 170 -6.98 17.99 -8.86
C GLY A 170 -6.34 19.25 -9.46
N VAL A 171 -6.11 20.23 -8.60
CA VAL A 171 -5.61 21.54 -8.98
C VAL A 171 -4.11 21.47 -9.30
N VAL A 172 -3.72 22.05 -10.43
CA VAL A 172 -2.30 22.18 -10.82
C VAL A 172 -1.79 23.60 -10.63
N ARG A 173 -0.50 23.70 -10.39
CA ARG A 173 0.23 24.98 -10.40
C ARG A 173 0.91 25.16 -11.76
N PRO A 174 0.97 26.39 -12.29
CA PRO A 174 1.69 26.66 -13.53
C PRO A 174 3.13 26.16 -13.47
N ALA A 175 3.62 25.63 -14.58
CA ALA A 175 4.99 25.16 -14.75
C ALA A 175 5.68 25.98 -15.87
N PRO A 176 6.97 26.33 -15.74
CA PRO A 176 7.70 27.08 -16.76
C PRO A 176 7.64 26.36 -18.13
N GLY A 177 7.40 27.12 -19.20
CA GLY A 177 7.34 26.61 -20.55
C GLY A 177 6.06 25.79 -20.89
N VAL A 178 5.10 25.71 -19.99
CA VAL A 178 3.81 25.02 -20.22
C VAL A 178 2.71 26.05 -20.38
N ARG A 179 1.90 25.92 -21.45
CA ARG A 179 0.64 26.68 -21.60
C ARG A 179 -0.55 25.76 -21.34
N VAL A 180 -1.61 26.30 -20.78
CA VAL A 180 -2.76 25.52 -20.35
C VAL A 180 -4.05 26.11 -20.90
N ALA A 181 -4.84 25.29 -21.59
CA ALA A 181 -6.21 25.63 -22.00
C ALA A 181 -7.19 25.01 -20.98
N ALA A 182 -8.00 25.84 -20.33
CA ALA A 182 -9.13 25.38 -19.53
C ALA A 182 -10.29 24.96 -20.44
N LEU A 183 -10.90 23.83 -20.11
CA LEU A 183 -11.85 23.14 -20.97
C LEU A 183 -13.23 23.04 -20.34
N GLU A 184 -14.26 23.13 -21.17
CA GLU A 184 -15.64 22.74 -20.87
C GLU A 184 -16.02 21.56 -21.77
N GLN A 185 -16.40 20.43 -21.18
CA GLN A 185 -16.76 19.25 -21.95
C GLN A 185 -18.11 19.44 -22.64
N LEU A 186 -18.16 19.23 -23.96
CA LEU A 186 -19.36 19.30 -24.75
C LEU A 186 -19.94 17.92 -25.03
N GLU A 187 -19.11 16.99 -25.48
CA GLU A 187 -19.55 15.65 -25.90
C GLU A 187 -18.46 14.61 -25.67
N ALA A 188 -18.86 13.33 -25.44
CA ALA A 188 -17.97 12.20 -25.43
C ALA A 188 -18.60 11.04 -26.23
N ARG A 189 -17.93 10.58 -27.29
CA ARG A 189 -18.36 9.45 -28.14
C ARG A 189 -17.16 8.63 -28.59
N ASP A 190 -17.27 7.33 -28.49
CA ASP A 190 -16.36 6.35 -29.12
C ASP A 190 -14.85 6.64 -28.93
N GLY A 191 -14.44 7.09 -27.75
CA GLY A 191 -13.05 7.43 -27.46
C GLY A 191 -12.64 8.86 -27.82
N THR A 192 -13.49 9.61 -28.54
CA THR A 192 -13.30 11.03 -28.81
C THR A 192 -14.08 11.88 -27.82
N ARG A 193 -13.43 12.87 -27.24
CA ARG A 193 -14.06 13.89 -26.39
C ARG A 193 -13.95 15.26 -27.03
N THR A 194 -15.05 15.97 -27.10
CA THR A 194 -15.10 17.33 -27.61
C THR A 194 -15.24 18.31 -26.46
N TYR A 195 -14.41 19.33 -26.49
CA TYR A 195 -14.39 20.38 -25.47
C TYR A 195 -14.46 21.76 -26.14
N ARG A 196 -15.00 22.75 -25.41
CA ARG A 196 -14.84 24.17 -25.70
C ARG A 196 -13.71 24.71 -24.81
N VAL A 197 -12.80 25.49 -25.39
CA VAL A 197 -11.80 26.23 -24.63
C VAL A 197 -12.46 27.44 -23.98
N THR A 198 -12.37 27.53 -22.66
CA THR A 198 -12.95 28.67 -21.93
C THR A 198 -11.90 29.76 -21.66
N ARG A 199 -10.66 29.37 -21.45
CA ARG A 199 -9.53 30.27 -21.14
C ARG A 199 -8.22 29.61 -21.56
N VAL A 200 -7.24 30.44 -21.90
CA VAL A 200 -5.85 30.01 -22.10
C VAL A 200 -4.95 30.81 -21.15
N ASP A 201 -4.16 30.11 -20.36
CA ASP A 201 -3.23 30.70 -19.41
C ASP A 201 -1.81 30.48 -19.90
N ASP A 202 -1.00 31.54 -19.81
CA ASP A 202 0.42 31.49 -20.09
C ASP A 202 1.22 30.92 -18.89
N ALA A 203 2.44 30.47 -19.19
CA ALA A 203 3.35 29.84 -18.23
C ALA A 203 3.73 30.69 -16.99
N GLY A 204 3.34 31.95 -16.96
CA GLY A 204 3.57 32.86 -15.84
C GLY A 204 2.37 33.09 -14.93
N ALA A 205 1.23 32.42 -15.16
CA ALA A 205 0.06 32.57 -14.29
C ALA A 205 0.36 32.06 -12.89
N GLN A 206 0.12 32.90 -11.89
CA GLN A 206 0.41 32.54 -10.48
C GLN A 206 -0.74 31.79 -9.80
N ALA A 207 -1.93 31.81 -10.40
CA ALA A 207 -3.12 31.20 -9.81
C ALA A 207 -3.18 29.68 -10.08
N PRO A 208 -3.63 28.88 -9.13
CA PRO A 208 -3.92 27.48 -9.35
C PRO A 208 -5.02 27.29 -10.40
N LEU A 209 -4.86 26.24 -11.25
CA LEU A 209 -5.78 25.92 -12.35
C LEU A 209 -6.53 24.63 -12.02
N ALA A 210 -7.85 24.65 -12.20
CA ALA A 210 -8.71 23.49 -11.95
C ALA A 210 -9.07 22.77 -13.26
N PRO A 211 -8.92 21.43 -13.34
CA PRO A 211 -9.34 20.63 -14.48
C PRO A 211 -10.86 20.67 -14.74
N PRO A 212 -11.32 20.32 -16.00
CA PRO A 212 -10.51 19.72 -17.05
C PRO A 212 -9.60 20.73 -17.78
N LEU A 213 -8.36 20.33 -17.99
CA LEU A 213 -7.31 21.17 -18.59
C LEU A 213 -6.59 20.41 -19.70
N LEU A 214 -6.22 21.11 -20.77
CA LEU A 214 -5.30 20.62 -21.78
C LEU A 214 -3.99 21.41 -21.67
N ALA A 215 -2.94 20.72 -21.28
CA ALA A 215 -1.61 21.29 -21.06
C ALA A 215 -0.72 21.03 -22.29
N TYR A 216 -0.02 22.06 -22.74
CA TYR A 216 0.91 22.05 -23.87
C TYR A 216 2.33 22.23 -23.36
N GLY A 217 3.14 21.16 -23.47
CA GLY A 217 4.58 21.24 -23.22
C GLY A 217 5.34 21.92 -24.39
N PRO A 218 6.65 22.18 -24.22
CA PRO A 218 7.46 22.85 -25.25
C PRO A 218 7.40 22.18 -26.62
N ALA A 219 7.39 20.84 -26.67
CA ALA A 219 7.31 20.11 -27.93
C ALA A 219 5.95 20.27 -28.62
N ALA A 220 4.85 20.32 -27.88
CA ALA A 220 3.53 20.60 -28.42
C ALA A 220 3.41 22.04 -28.91
N LEU A 221 3.97 23.00 -28.18
CA LEU A 221 3.99 24.42 -28.54
C LEU A 221 4.81 24.70 -29.82
N ALA A 222 5.82 23.87 -30.10
CA ALA A 222 6.58 23.95 -31.34
C ALA A 222 5.76 23.54 -32.59
N LEU A 223 4.69 22.75 -32.41
CA LEU A 223 3.79 22.29 -33.46
C LEU A 223 2.62 23.26 -33.69
N GLY A 224 2.31 24.12 -32.74
CA GLY A 224 1.22 25.09 -32.86
C GLY A 224 0.86 25.78 -31.57
N ALA A 225 0.29 26.95 -31.63
CA ALA A 225 -0.26 27.64 -30.47
C ALA A 225 -1.45 26.87 -29.91
N PRO A 226 -1.72 26.92 -28.60
CA PRO A 226 -2.96 26.39 -28.04
C PRO A 226 -4.19 27.03 -28.68
N PRO A 227 -5.32 26.30 -28.74
CA PRO A 227 -6.57 26.84 -29.32
C PRO A 227 -7.05 28.06 -28.52
N ALA A 228 -7.63 29.03 -29.21
CA ALA A 228 -8.12 30.25 -28.58
C ALA A 228 -9.38 30.01 -27.72
N PRO A 229 -9.70 30.88 -26.77
CA PRO A 229 -10.99 30.85 -26.06
C PRO A 229 -12.16 30.89 -27.03
N GLY A 230 -13.17 30.03 -26.83
CA GLY A 230 -14.32 29.84 -27.72
C GLY A 230 -14.12 28.75 -28.77
N GLU A 231 -12.90 28.36 -29.11
CA GLU A 231 -12.66 27.27 -30.08
C GLU A 231 -13.04 25.89 -29.50
N THR A 232 -13.42 25.02 -30.43
CA THR A 232 -13.72 23.61 -30.12
C THR A 232 -12.50 22.75 -30.37
N VAL A 233 -12.22 21.87 -29.42
CA VAL A 233 -11.11 20.91 -29.45
C VAL A 233 -11.67 19.50 -29.42
N ALA A 234 -11.27 18.66 -30.37
CA ALA A 234 -11.53 17.23 -30.33
C ALA A 234 -10.27 16.50 -29.80
N ILE A 235 -10.44 15.67 -28.79
CA ILE A 235 -9.38 14.89 -28.19
C ILE A 235 -9.71 13.42 -28.40
N ASP A 236 -8.87 12.74 -29.17
CA ASP A 236 -8.91 11.29 -29.35
C ASP A 236 -7.91 10.67 -28.41
N ALA A 237 -8.36 9.67 -27.66
CA ALA A 237 -7.55 8.88 -26.74
C ALA A 237 -7.88 7.41 -26.97
N ALA A 238 -6.91 6.64 -27.43
CA ALA A 238 -7.08 5.22 -27.70
C ALA A 238 -6.10 4.39 -26.88
N LEU A 239 -6.58 3.25 -26.41
CA LEU A 239 -5.79 2.20 -25.77
C LEU A 239 -5.80 0.94 -26.63
N ASP A 240 -4.78 0.11 -26.46
CA ASP A 240 -4.74 -1.27 -26.93
C ASP A 240 -4.40 -2.16 -25.72
N PRO A 241 -5.38 -2.96 -25.22
CA PRO A 241 -6.75 -3.17 -25.72
C PRO A 241 -7.64 -1.92 -25.71
N ALA A 242 -8.66 -1.90 -26.59
CA ALA A 242 -9.45 -0.73 -26.91
C ALA A 242 -10.24 -0.18 -25.71
N LEU A 243 -10.10 1.11 -25.41
CA LEU A 243 -10.74 1.78 -24.27
C LEU A 243 -12.27 1.56 -24.17
N PRO A 244 -13.07 1.61 -25.26
CA PRO A 244 -14.51 1.39 -25.18
C PRO A 244 -14.90 -0.01 -24.69
N SER A 245 -14.02 -1.01 -24.86
CA SER A 245 -14.24 -2.38 -24.36
C SER A 245 -13.87 -2.54 -22.89
N LEU A 246 -13.12 -1.63 -22.30
CA LEU A 246 -12.65 -1.72 -20.92
C LEU A 246 -13.73 -1.25 -19.92
N GLN A 247 -13.88 -1.97 -18.85
CA GLN A 247 -14.56 -1.53 -17.64
C GLN A 247 -13.60 -0.83 -16.71
N CYS A 248 -12.49 -1.50 -16.38
CA CYS A 248 -11.42 -0.92 -15.58
C CYS A 248 -10.05 -1.48 -15.98
N ALA A 249 -9.00 -0.77 -15.60
CA ALA A 249 -7.62 -1.23 -15.69
C ALA A 249 -6.82 -0.67 -14.50
N VAL A 250 -5.93 -1.48 -13.96
CA VAL A 250 -4.97 -1.08 -12.94
C VAL A 250 -3.56 -1.47 -13.35
N GLY A 251 -2.61 -0.60 -13.09
CA GLY A 251 -1.20 -0.88 -13.26
C GLY A 251 -0.69 -1.96 -12.31
N GLY A 252 0.48 -2.50 -12.62
CA GLY A 252 1.16 -3.48 -11.79
C GLY A 252 2.50 -3.88 -12.44
N GLY A 253 2.86 -5.13 -12.28
CA GLY A 253 4.09 -5.73 -12.80
C GLY A 253 5.07 -6.12 -11.67
N PRO A 254 5.98 -7.04 -11.95
CA PRO A 254 6.15 -7.72 -13.25
C PRO A 254 5.01 -8.68 -13.61
N LEU A 255 4.88 -8.97 -14.91
CA LEU A 255 4.15 -10.15 -15.37
C LEU A 255 4.92 -11.39 -14.89
N LEU A 256 4.23 -12.30 -14.22
CA LEU A 256 4.86 -13.48 -13.60
C LEU A 256 4.49 -14.78 -14.30
N VAL A 257 3.28 -14.85 -14.84
CA VAL A 257 2.73 -16.03 -15.53
C VAL A 257 2.08 -15.55 -16.83
N ALA A 258 2.35 -16.23 -17.93
CA ALA A 258 1.65 -16.07 -19.19
C ALA A 258 1.46 -17.44 -19.86
N ASN A 259 0.25 -17.70 -20.37
CA ASN A 259 -0.12 -18.95 -21.04
C ASN A 259 0.25 -20.20 -20.22
N GLY A 260 0.12 -20.16 -18.91
CA GLY A 260 0.40 -21.26 -17.99
C GLY A 260 1.87 -21.55 -17.76
N ALA A 261 2.75 -20.61 -18.09
CA ALA A 261 4.19 -20.71 -17.88
C ALA A 261 4.74 -19.49 -17.13
N ALA A 262 5.79 -19.69 -16.33
CA ALA A 262 6.50 -18.57 -15.72
C ALA A 262 7.20 -17.72 -16.78
N VAL A 263 7.17 -16.41 -16.61
CA VAL A 263 7.83 -15.46 -17.52
C VAL A 263 8.78 -14.55 -16.75
N ASP A 264 9.81 -14.08 -17.45
CA ASP A 264 10.74 -13.06 -16.97
C ASP A 264 10.39 -11.75 -17.67
N ASP A 265 9.70 -10.85 -16.96
CA ASP A 265 9.29 -9.57 -17.52
C ASP A 265 10.49 -8.62 -17.61
N PRO A 266 10.91 -8.17 -18.81
CA PRO A 266 12.04 -7.26 -18.96
C PRO A 266 11.79 -5.88 -18.35
N ASN A 267 10.54 -5.52 -18.08
CA ASN A 267 10.13 -4.25 -17.45
C ASN A 267 9.90 -4.40 -15.95
N ALA A 268 10.38 -5.50 -15.35
CA ALA A 268 10.29 -5.71 -13.92
C ALA A 268 10.97 -4.56 -13.15
N PRO A 269 10.36 -4.05 -12.07
CA PRO A 269 11.05 -3.13 -11.18
C PRO A 269 12.23 -3.85 -10.49
N ALA A 270 13.07 -3.08 -9.91
CA ALA A 270 14.29 -3.37 -9.15
C ALA A 270 14.77 -4.82 -9.01
N PRO A 271 16.06 -5.08 -9.32
CA PRO A 271 16.68 -6.40 -9.19
C PRO A 271 16.57 -7.01 -7.78
N GLU A 272 16.51 -6.17 -6.74
CA GLU A 272 16.44 -6.59 -5.33
C GLU A 272 15.19 -7.42 -5.02
N GLU A 273 14.09 -7.22 -5.75
CA GLU A 273 12.86 -7.99 -5.60
C GLU A 273 12.97 -9.41 -6.14
N ARG A 274 14.00 -9.69 -6.94
CA ARG A 274 14.27 -10.99 -7.54
C ARG A 274 14.84 -12.00 -6.55
N ASP A 275 15.69 -11.51 -5.62
CA ASP A 275 16.51 -12.37 -4.77
C ASP A 275 16.11 -12.29 -3.28
N ARG A 276 15.28 -11.35 -2.89
CA ARG A 276 14.81 -11.17 -1.52
C ARG A 276 13.36 -11.60 -1.37
N ARG A 277 13.06 -12.31 -0.27
CA ARG A 277 11.69 -12.60 0.14
C ARG A 277 11.10 -11.42 0.88
N PHE A 278 9.87 -11.06 0.53
CA PHE A 278 9.11 -9.97 1.12
C PHE A 278 7.60 -10.25 0.97
N PRO A 279 6.72 -9.49 1.65
CA PRO A 279 5.30 -9.60 1.39
C PRO A 279 4.97 -9.29 -0.07
N VAL A 280 4.12 -10.08 -0.69
CA VAL A 280 3.74 -9.87 -2.10
C VAL A 280 2.22 -9.85 -2.25
N SER A 281 1.76 -9.06 -3.21
CA SER A 281 0.36 -9.05 -3.67
C SER A 281 0.30 -9.13 -5.19
N GLY A 282 -0.81 -9.60 -5.72
CA GLY A 282 -1.01 -9.73 -7.16
C GLY A 282 -2.34 -10.36 -7.52
N ALA A 283 -2.51 -10.60 -8.81
CA ALA A 283 -3.70 -11.25 -9.35
C ALA A 283 -3.33 -12.25 -10.44
N ALA A 284 -4.17 -13.26 -10.62
CA ALA A 284 -4.01 -14.25 -11.68
C ALA A 284 -5.37 -14.77 -12.16
N THR A 285 -5.46 -15.19 -13.41
CA THR A 285 -6.59 -15.93 -13.94
C THR A 285 -6.26 -17.41 -13.95
N LEU A 286 -7.16 -18.24 -13.44
CA LEU A 286 -7.02 -19.68 -13.42
C LEU A 286 -7.56 -20.31 -14.72
N ARG A 287 -7.26 -21.59 -14.94
CA ARG A 287 -7.68 -22.34 -16.16
C ARG A 287 -9.19 -22.37 -16.41
N ASP A 288 -9.99 -22.26 -15.35
CA ASP A 288 -11.46 -22.22 -15.44
C ASP A 288 -12.02 -20.81 -15.65
N GLY A 289 -11.16 -19.80 -15.76
CA GLY A 289 -11.50 -18.39 -15.91
C GLY A 289 -11.73 -17.65 -14.59
N THR A 290 -11.57 -18.30 -13.44
CA THR A 290 -11.64 -17.65 -12.13
C THR A 290 -10.51 -16.65 -11.98
N LEU A 291 -10.82 -15.41 -11.58
CA LEU A 291 -9.83 -14.44 -11.16
C LEU A 291 -9.48 -14.67 -9.68
N VAL A 292 -8.20 -14.73 -9.35
CA VAL A 292 -7.75 -14.77 -7.97
C VAL A 292 -6.95 -13.51 -7.63
N LEU A 293 -7.28 -12.88 -6.49
CA LEU A 293 -6.46 -11.87 -5.84
C LEU A 293 -5.66 -12.57 -4.75
N VAL A 294 -4.37 -12.36 -4.72
CA VAL A 294 -3.45 -13.10 -3.83
C VAL A 294 -2.63 -12.11 -3.02
N ALA A 295 -2.51 -12.35 -1.72
CA ALA A 295 -1.50 -11.74 -0.86
C ALA A 295 -0.76 -12.80 -0.08
N VAL A 296 0.54 -12.61 0.12
CA VAL A 296 1.38 -13.47 0.95
C VAL A 296 2.08 -12.59 1.98
N ASP A 297 1.91 -12.91 3.24
CA ASP A 297 2.64 -12.24 4.31
C ASP A 297 4.15 -12.48 4.21
N GLY A 298 4.93 -11.60 4.76
CA GLY A 298 6.38 -11.73 4.77
C GLY A 298 7.03 -10.90 5.88
N ARG A 299 8.38 -10.94 5.91
CA ARG A 299 9.18 -10.19 6.91
C ARG A 299 8.91 -10.61 8.36
N SER A 300 8.20 -11.69 8.55
CA SER A 300 7.92 -12.29 9.86
C SER A 300 8.37 -13.77 9.85
N PRO A 301 9.65 -14.08 10.08
CA PRO A 301 10.18 -15.44 9.94
C PRO A 301 9.46 -16.50 10.79
N ALA A 302 8.80 -16.08 11.84
CA ALA A 302 8.02 -16.96 12.71
C ALA A 302 6.63 -17.31 12.13
N LEU A 303 6.05 -16.45 11.28
CA LEU A 303 4.70 -16.59 10.73
C LEU A 303 4.70 -16.76 9.22
N SER A 304 5.48 -15.95 8.52
CA SER A 304 5.58 -16.00 7.06
C SER A 304 6.87 -15.32 6.59
N VAL A 305 7.70 -16.08 5.87
CA VAL A 305 8.99 -15.55 5.38
C VAL A 305 8.84 -14.65 4.14
N GLY A 306 7.67 -14.70 3.47
CA GLY A 306 7.44 -14.03 2.20
C GLY A 306 8.02 -14.79 1.01
N LEU A 307 7.91 -14.19 -0.17
CA LEU A 307 8.34 -14.78 -1.44
C LEU A 307 9.19 -13.79 -2.24
N THR A 308 10.11 -14.32 -3.04
CA THR A 308 10.71 -13.60 -4.17
C THR A 308 9.72 -13.53 -5.33
N ARG A 309 9.96 -12.67 -6.32
CA ARG A 309 9.09 -12.59 -7.52
C ARG A 309 8.98 -13.91 -8.28
N PRO A 310 10.09 -14.63 -8.57
CA PRO A 310 10.01 -15.96 -9.21
C PRO A 310 9.22 -16.98 -8.37
N GLU A 311 9.40 -17.00 -7.05
CA GLU A 311 8.63 -17.87 -6.15
C GLU A 311 7.14 -17.53 -6.16
N PHE A 312 6.78 -16.23 -6.27
CA PHE A 312 5.40 -15.81 -6.35
C PHE A 312 4.74 -16.24 -7.68
N GLY A 313 5.47 -16.17 -8.80
CA GLY A 313 5.02 -16.74 -10.06
C GLY A 313 4.80 -18.25 -9.97
N ALA A 314 5.71 -18.98 -9.33
CA ALA A 314 5.58 -20.41 -9.09
C ALA A 314 4.39 -20.74 -8.18
N LEU A 315 4.10 -19.92 -7.15
CA LEU A 315 2.88 -20.05 -6.32
C LEU A 315 1.62 -19.90 -7.18
N MET A 316 1.56 -18.89 -8.04
CA MET A 316 0.42 -18.68 -8.95
C MET A 316 0.21 -19.88 -9.86
N LEU A 317 1.28 -20.46 -10.42
CA LEU A 317 1.20 -21.70 -11.20
C LEU A 317 0.69 -22.89 -10.37
N GLY A 318 1.10 -22.99 -9.10
CA GLY A 318 0.59 -23.98 -8.14
C GLY A 318 -0.91 -23.81 -7.83
N LEU A 319 -1.43 -22.59 -7.90
CA LEU A 319 -2.86 -22.31 -7.81
C LEU A 319 -3.61 -22.60 -9.12
N GLY A 320 -2.90 -22.92 -10.21
CA GLY A 320 -3.47 -23.20 -11.51
C GLY A 320 -3.60 -22.01 -12.44
N ALA A 321 -2.80 -20.96 -12.21
CA ALA A 321 -2.82 -19.75 -13.03
C ALA A 321 -2.41 -20.02 -14.49
N THR A 322 -3.12 -19.41 -15.42
CA THR A 322 -2.75 -19.28 -16.83
C THR A 322 -2.03 -17.96 -17.10
N ASP A 323 -2.46 -16.90 -16.43
CA ASP A 323 -1.88 -15.57 -16.56
C ASP A 323 -1.90 -14.88 -15.20
N GLY A 324 -0.91 -14.03 -14.93
CA GLY A 324 -0.86 -13.36 -13.65
C GLY A 324 0.30 -12.39 -13.52
N LEU A 325 0.10 -11.35 -12.72
CA LEU A 325 1.08 -10.31 -12.44
C LEU A 325 1.17 -10.01 -10.94
N ALA A 326 2.28 -9.42 -10.54
CA ALA A 326 2.42 -8.83 -9.22
C ALA A 326 1.89 -7.40 -9.20
N PHE A 327 1.44 -6.97 -8.02
CA PHE A 327 1.18 -5.59 -7.67
C PHE A 327 2.33 -5.00 -6.84
N ASP A 328 2.21 -3.73 -6.45
CA ASP A 328 3.12 -3.13 -5.47
C ASP A 328 3.10 -3.96 -4.18
N SER A 329 4.25 -4.18 -3.61
CA SER A 329 4.47 -5.20 -2.59
C SER A 329 5.19 -4.62 -1.37
N GLY A 330 5.74 -5.47 -0.52
CA GLY A 330 6.30 -5.00 0.75
C GLY A 330 5.20 -4.51 1.68
N GLY A 331 5.37 -3.34 2.26
CA GLY A 331 4.37 -2.74 3.16
C GLY A 331 3.04 -2.39 2.50
N SER A 332 3.00 -2.26 1.16
CA SER A 332 1.78 -1.99 0.40
C SER A 332 0.88 -3.22 0.24
N ALA A 333 1.43 -4.45 0.38
CA ALA A 333 0.69 -5.69 0.15
C ALA A 333 -0.48 -5.83 1.13
N THR A 334 -1.67 -5.54 0.65
CA THR A 334 -2.92 -5.58 1.45
C THR A 334 -4.05 -6.18 0.64
N LEU A 335 -4.66 -7.23 1.17
CA LEU A 335 -5.83 -7.89 0.63
C LEU A 335 -6.98 -7.77 1.63
N VAL A 336 -8.11 -7.28 1.18
CA VAL A 336 -9.33 -7.15 2.00
C VAL A 336 -10.44 -8.02 1.45
N ALA A 337 -11.25 -8.59 2.33
CA ALA A 337 -12.53 -9.17 1.94
C ALA A 337 -13.53 -9.13 3.10
N ARG A 338 -14.80 -9.16 2.74
CA ARG A 338 -15.87 -9.26 3.72
C ARG A 338 -15.85 -10.64 4.36
N VAL A 339 -15.81 -10.66 5.66
CA VAL A 339 -16.04 -11.90 6.43
C VAL A 339 -17.55 -12.08 6.56
N LEU A 340 -18.04 -13.30 6.34
CA LEU A 340 -19.46 -13.59 6.41
C LEU A 340 -20.04 -13.10 7.75
N GLY A 341 -21.13 -12.35 7.69
CA GLY A 341 -21.73 -11.68 8.85
C GLY A 341 -21.15 -10.29 9.18
N ASP A 342 -20.14 -9.82 8.46
CA ASP A 342 -19.70 -8.40 8.52
C ASP A 342 -20.42 -7.55 7.48
N GLU A 343 -20.54 -6.26 7.77
CA GLU A 343 -21.10 -5.29 6.82
C GLU A 343 -20.05 -4.81 5.81
N ARG A 344 -18.78 -4.79 6.22
CA ARG A 344 -17.67 -4.23 5.46
C ARG A 344 -16.55 -5.25 5.27
N ALA A 345 -15.76 -5.05 4.23
CA ALA A 345 -14.52 -5.79 4.05
C ALA A 345 -13.50 -5.39 5.12
N SER A 346 -12.73 -6.35 5.57
CA SER A 346 -11.63 -6.18 6.52
C SER A 346 -10.34 -6.77 5.94
N VAL A 347 -9.19 -6.34 6.46
CA VAL A 347 -7.88 -6.86 6.06
C VAL A 347 -7.78 -8.33 6.41
N LEU A 348 -7.36 -9.14 5.44
CA LEU A 348 -7.17 -10.58 5.62
C LEU A 348 -5.75 -10.94 6.03
N ASN A 349 -4.76 -10.28 5.45
CA ASN A 349 -3.34 -10.51 5.68
C ASN A 349 -2.79 -9.62 6.82
N ALA A 350 -1.53 -9.82 7.20
CA ALA A 350 -0.84 -9.01 8.21
C ALA A 350 0.12 -8.03 7.51
N PRO A 351 -0.23 -6.75 7.32
CA PRO A 351 0.65 -5.76 6.72
C PRO A 351 1.98 -5.66 7.47
N SER A 352 3.10 -5.77 6.74
CA SER A 352 4.43 -5.87 7.34
C SER A 352 4.92 -4.61 8.04
N ASP A 353 4.28 -3.46 7.79
CA ASP A 353 4.57 -2.20 8.47
C ASP A 353 3.90 -2.09 9.85
N GLY A 354 3.16 -3.13 10.27
CA GLY A 354 2.35 -3.14 11.49
C GLY A 354 0.97 -2.50 11.34
N LEU A 355 0.83 -1.62 10.36
CA LEU A 355 -0.41 -0.95 9.95
C LEU A 355 -0.56 -1.03 8.43
N GLU A 356 -1.79 -0.88 7.93
CA GLU A 356 -1.98 -0.71 6.49
C GLU A 356 -1.26 0.54 5.99
N ARG A 357 -0.45 0.38 4.94
CA ARG A 357 0.14 1.52 4.23
C ARG A 357 -0.91 2.21 3.38
N PRO A 358 -1.05 3.55 3.45
CA PRO A 358 -1.80 4.30 2.45
C PRO A 358 -1.16 4.12 1.06
N VAL A 359 -1.96 3.67 0.09
CA VAL A 359 -1.56 3.42 -1.31
C VAL A 359 -2.30 4.33 -2.27
N ALA A 360 -1.91 4.33 -3.54
CA ALA A 360 -2.50 5.22 -4.56
C ALA A 360 -3.82 4.69 -5.10
N ASP A 361 -3.89 3.39 -5.33
CA ASP A 361 -5.03 2.74 -5.96
C ASP A 361 -5.14 1.26 -5.57
N GLY A 362 -6.21 0.64 -6.04
CA GLY A 362 -6.44 -0.78 -5.89
C GLY A 362 -7.50 -1.31 -6.86
N LEU A 363 -7.53 -2.63 -7.01
CA LEU A 363 -8.59 -3.36 -7.71
C LEU A 363 -9.63 -3.83 -6.69
N PHE A 364 -10.89 -3.47 -6.93
CA PHE A 364 -11.99 -3.78 -6.01
C PHE A 364 -13.09 -4.57 -6.67
N ILE A 365 -13.69 -5.46 -5.88
CA ILE A 365 -14.74 -6.38 -6.26
C ILE A 365 -16.00 -6.03 -5.49
N TYR A 366 -17.10 -5.93 -6.20
CA TYR A 366 -18.42 -5.62 -5.66
C TYR A 366 -19.36 -6.78 -5.90
N SER A 367 -20.37 -6.90 -5.05
CA SER A 367 -21.48 -7.80 -5.25
C SER A 367 -22.78 -7.01 -5.29
N ASP A 368 -23.42 -7.00 -6.45
CA ASP A 368 -24.74 -6.40 -6.67
C ASP A 368 -25.86 -7.47 -6.48
N ALA A 369 -25.55 -8.59 -5.77
CA ALA A 369 -26.52 -9.61 -5.48
C ALA A 369 -27.71 -9.03 -4.69
N PRO A 370 -28.95 -9.33 -5.07
CA PRO A 370 -30.11 -8.87 -4.31
C PRO A 370 -30.13 -9.55 -2.95
N ARG A 371 -30.80 -8.93 -1.99
CA ARG A 371 -31.02 -9.55 -0.67
C ARG A 371 -31.75 -10.89 -0.85
N GLY A 372 -31.19 -11.92 -0.26
CA GLY A 372 -31.78 -13.25 -0.26
C GLY A 372 -32.99 -13.35 0.67
N VAL A 373 -33.77 -14.39 0.47
CA VAL A 373 -35.03 -14.62 1.20
C VAL A 373 -34.92 -15.66 2.33
N HIS A 374 -33.79 -16.38 2.40
CA HIS A 374 -33.59 -17.45 3.40
C HIS A 374 -32.54 -17.02 4.44
N PRO A 375 -32.99 -16.42 5.56
CA PRO A 375 -32.06 -16.04 6.62
C PRO A 375 -31.59 -17.25 7.42
N HIS A 376 -30.28 -17.33 7.66
CA HIS A 376 -29.66 -18.34 8.52
C HIS A 376 -28.70 -17.69 9.52
N LEU A 377 -28.59 -18.31 10.68
CA LEU A 377 -27.73 -17.88 11.75
C LEU A 377 -26.33 -18.51 11.58
N ILE A 378 -25.31 -17.69 11.72
CA ILE A 378 -23.90 -18.14 11.72
C ILE A 378 -23.25 -17.79 13.04
N ALA A 379 -22.31 -18.65 13.48
CA ALA A 379 -21.41 -18.36 14.58
C ALA A 379 -20.05 -17.85 14.04
N ARG A 380 -19.38 -17.01 14.81
CA ARG A 380 -18.11 -16.40 14.42
C ARG A 380 -17.10 -16.47 15.57
N PRO A 381 -15.96 -17.12 15.39
CA PRO A 381 -15.58 -17.92 14.23
C PRO A 381 -16.40 -19.20 14.07
N GLU A 382 -16.61 -19.66 12.84
CA GLU A 382 -17.26 -20.93 12.56
C GLU A 382 -16.35 -22.12 12.87
N HIS A 383 -15.03 -21.95 12.60
CA HIS A 383 -13.97 -22.90 12.92
C HIS A 383 -12.89 -22.22 13.74
N VAL A 384 -12.45 -22.87 14.83
CA VAL A 384 -11.40 -22.36 15.71
C VAL A 384 -10.56 -23.48 16.28
N ALA A 385 -9.24 -23.31 16.37
CA ALA A 385 -8.40 -24.15 17.21
C ALA A 385 -8.23 -23.47 18.59
N ALA A 386 -8.34 -24.22 19.67
CA ALA A 386 -8.26 -23.70 21.03
C ALA A 386 -7.51 -24.65 21.96
N LEU A 387 -6.90 -24.13 23.01
CA LEU A 387 -6.40 -24.98 24.09
C LEU A 387 -7.57 -25.60 24.86
N GLY A 388 -7.38 -26.83 25.34
CA GLY A 388 -8.38 -27.55 26.13
C GLY A 388 -8.73 -26.82 27.44
N GLY A 389 -10.02 -26.65 27.69
CA GLY A 389 -10.55 -25.95 28.87
C GLY A 389 -10.65 -24.44 28.75
N VAL A 390 -10.29 -23.86 27.60
CA VAL A 390 -10.42 -22.43 27.33
C VAL A 390 -11.90 -22.06 27.13
N THR A 391 -12.29 -20.90 27.64
CA THR A 391 -13.63 -20.35 27.39
C THR A 391 -13.66 -19.56 26.09
N LEU A 392 -14.53 -19.96 25.15
CA LEU A 392 -14.82 -19.25 23.91
C LEU A 392 -16.11 -18.46 24.03
N ALA A 393 -16.10 -17.25 23.47
CA ALA A 393 -17.26 -16.36 23.41
C ALA A 393 -17.52 -15.96 21.93
N PRO A 394 -18.08 -16.86 21.11
CA PRO A 394 -18.34 -16.58 19.71
C PRO A 394 -19.39 -15.50 19.56
N SER A 395 -19.22 -14.65 18.56
CA SER A 395 -20.26 -13.74 18.11
C SER A 395 -21.18 -14.42 17.09
N GLY A 396 -22.36 -13.86 16.86
CA GLY A 396 -23.30 -14.36 15.86
C GLY A 396 -23.74 -13.29 14.88
N ALA A 397 -24.18 -13.71 13.73
CA ALA A 397 -24.88 -12.86 12.77
C ALA A 397 -25.98 -13.66 12.06
N LEU A 398 -27.08 -12.99 11.80
CA LEU A 398 -28.10 -13.49 10.87
C LEU A 398 -27.70 -12.95 9.49
N VAL A 399 -27.54 -13.87 8.54
CA VAL A 399 -27.18 -13.57 7.15
C VAL A 399 -28.18 -14.20 6.20
N ASP A 400 -28.33 -13.63 5.02
CA ASP A 400 -29.10 -14.25 3.94
C ASP A 400 -28.21 -15.17 3.07
N ASP A 401 -28.82 -15.87 2.11
CA ASP A 401 -28.15 -16.77 1.17
C ASP A 401 -27.21 -16.04 0.19
N ALA A 402 -27.31 -14.72 0.08
CA ALA A 402 -26.35 -13.87 -0.66
C ALA A 402 -25.20 -13.32 0.22
N GLY A 403 -25.20 -13.66 1.52
CA GLY A 403 -24.18 -13.25 2.48
C GLY A 403 -24.33 -11.83 3.03
N HIS A 404 -25.49 -11.19 2.84
CA HIS A 404 -25.75 -9.90 3.47
C HIS A 404 -26.06 -10.10 4.96
N ARG A 405 -25.47 -9.26 5.78
CA ARG A 405 -25.83 -9.20 7.19
C ARG A 405 -27.22 -8.60 7.35
N LEU A 406 -28.07 -9.30 8.08
CA LEU A 406 -29.43 -8.87 8.41
C LEU A 406 -29.49 -8.31 9.83
N SER A 407 -28.83 -8.97 10.79
CA SER A 407 -28.71 -8.52 12.19
C SER A 407 -27.51 -9.20 12.87
N GLY A 408 -27.12 -8.66 14.03
CA GLY A 408 -26.24 -9.38 14.97
C GLY A 408 -27.00 -10.41 15.78
N ALA A 409 -26.29 -11.40 16.29
CA ALA A 409 -26.81 -12.38 17.26
C ALA A 409 -25.79 -12.56 18.41
N ILE A 410 -26.29 -12.91 19.58
CA ILE A 410 -25.49 -13.13 20.78
C ILE A 410 -25.66 -14.58 21.21
N PHE A 411 -24.53 -15.23 21.49
CA PHE A 411 -24.48 -16.58 22.06
C PHE A 411 -23.96 -16.54 23.49
N GLU A 412 -24.23 -17.58 24.25
CA GLU A 412 -23.59 -17.76 25.54
C GLU A 412 -22.15 -18.25 25.34
N PRO A 413 -21.18 -17.78 26.12
CA PRO A 413 -19.84 -18.35 26.16
C PRO A 413 -19.90 -19.84 26.55
N PHE A 414 -18.97 -20.61 26.03
CA PHE A 414 -18.85 -22.03 26.40
C PHE A 414 -17.39 -22.41 26.65
N VAL A 415 -17.18 -23.42 27.49
CA VAL A 415 -15.86 -23.98 27.77
C VAL A 415 -15.57 -25.10 26.77
N THR A 416 -14.42 -25.03 26.10
CA THR A 416 -13.99 -26.08 25.17
C THR A 416 -13.72 -27.39 25.90
N ALA A 417 -13.84 -28.51 25.19
CA ALA A 417 -13.44 -29.81 25.72
C ALA A 417 -11.97 -29.81 26.16
N ARG A 418 -11.58 -30.73 27.02
CA ARG A 418 -10.17 -30.94 27.42
C ARG A 418 -9.49 -32.01 26.57
N GLU A 419 -10.27 -32.90 25.98
CA GLU A 419 -9.79 -33.96 25.11
C GLU A 419 -9.38 -33.39 23.75
N ALA A 420 -8.16 -33.72 23.31
CA ALA A 420 -7.64 -33.25 22.04
C ALA A 420 -8.41 -33.83 20.84
N GLY A 421 -8.57 -33.02 19.80
CA GLY A 421 -9.26 -33.40 18.56
C GLY A 421 -10.42 -32.50 18.22
N PRO A 422 -11.15 -32.84 17.14
CA PRO A 422 -12.26 -32.05 16.63
C PRO A 422 -13.52 -32.22 17.49
N HIS A 423 -14.17 -31.10 17.75
CA HIS A 423 -15.44 -31.04 18.48
C HIS A 423 -16.41 -30.10 17.77
N VAL A 424 -17.71 -30.27 18.06
CA VAL A 424 -18.77 -29.41 17.57
C VAL A 424 -19.67 -29.03 18.73
N VAL A 425 -19.98 -27.74 18.86
CA VAL A 425 -20.98 -27.27 19.80
C VAL A 425 -22.09 -26.53 19.06
N GLU A 426 -23.35 -26.86 19.37
CA GLU A 426 -24.49 -26.12 18.89
C GLU A 426 -24.79 -24.96 19.84
N LEU A 427 -24.75 -23.76 19.32
CA LEU A 427 -25.02 -22.54 20.05
C LEU A 427 -26.43 -22.06 19.74
N ARG A 428 -27.19 -21.70 20.75
CA ARG A 428 -28.52 -21.09 20.58
C ARG A 428 -28.44 -19.58 20.72
N GLU A 429 -29.18 -18.90 19.85
CA GLU A 429 -29.35 -17.45 19.94
C GLU A 429 -30.01 -17.07 21.26
N ARG A 430 -29.45 -16.13 21.99
CA ARG A 430 -30.03 -15.64 23.25
C ARG A 430 -31.37 -14.96 22.96
N GLY A 431 -32.46 -15.48 23.55
CA GLY A 431 -33.81 -14.96 23.35
C GLY A 431 -34.44 -15.33 22.01
N GLY A 432 -33.82 -16.21 21.22
CA GLY A 432 -34.33 -16.73 19.94
C GLY A 432 -34.46 -18.25 19.90
N SER A 433 -34.97 -18.75 18.78
CA SER A 433 -35.13 -20.20 18.54
C SER A 433 -34.10 -20.76 17.55
N ARG A 434 -33.24 -19.91 16.97
CA ARG A 434 -32.25 -20.29 15.97
C ARG A 434 -30.99 -20.82 16.62
N SER A 435 -30.31 -21.73 15.93
CA SER A 435 -29.03 -22.26 16.37
C SER A 435 -27.98 -22.16 15.23
N ALA A 436 -26.70 -22.14 15.64
CA ALA A 436 -25.56 -22.23 14.76
C ALA A 436 -24.50 -23.13 15.41
N SER A 437 -23.67 -23.78 14.60
CA SER A 437 -22.62 -24.64 15.09
C SER A 437 -21.26 -23.93 15.05
N VAL A 438 -20.43 -24.18 16.07
CA VAL A 438 -19.00 -23.87 16.08
C VAL A 438 -18.24 -25.17 16.04
N HIS A 439 -17.38 -25.31 15.04
CA HIS A 439 -16.41 -26.41 14.96
C HIS A 439 -15.11 -25.96 15.62
N TYR A 440 -14.62 -26.70 16.61
CA TYR A 440 -13.36 -26.34 17.25
C TYR A 440 -12.47 -27.58 17.43
N ASP A 441 -11.18 -27.36 17.15
CA ASP A 441 -10.13 -28.34 17.37
C ASP A 441 -9.42 -28.05 18.67
N VAL A 442 -9.51 -28.96 19.61
CA VAL A 442 -8.73 -28.87 20.84
C VAL A 442 -7.31 -29.33 20.57
N VAL A 443 -6.35 -28.40 20.70
CA VAL A 443 -4.93 -28.70 20.59
C VAL A 443 -4.33 -28.92 21.98
N PRO A 444 -3.45 -29.93 22.15
CA PRO A 444 -2.89 -30.26 23.46
C PRO A 444 -1.84 -29.25 23.92
N SER A 445 -1.21 -28.54 23.00
CA SER A 445 -0.17 -27.54 23.29
C SER A 445 -0.01 -26.57 22.12
N ILE A 446 0.62 -25.44 22.41
CA ILE A 446 1.08 -24.48 21.40
C ILE A 446 2.59 -24.62 21.21
N ALA A 447 3.07 -24.38 19.98
CA ALA A 447 4.49 -24.41 19.66
C ALA A 447 5.13 -23.02 19.78
N ARG A 448 4.33 -21.96 19.60
CA ARG A 448 4.79 -20.57 19.65
C ARG A 448 3.79 -19.70 20.37
N LEU A 449 4.33 -18.67 21.03
CA LEU A 449 3.57 -17.61 21.68
C LEU A 449 4.19 -16.28 21.31
N SER A 450 3.36 -15.32 20.91
CA SER A 450 3.77 -13.93 20.65
C SER A 450 2.77 -12.95 21.24
N ILE A 451 3.19 -11.70 21.37
CA ILE A 451 2.35 -10.58 21.82
C ILE A 451 2.19 -9.62 20.65
N GLU A 452 0.98 -9.12 20.40
CA GLU A 452 0.69 -8.10 19.40
C GLU A 452 -0.01 -6.88 20.02
N PRO A 453 0.28 -5.67 19.46
CA PRO A 453 1.31 -5.37 18.48
C PRO A 453 2.73 -5.56 19.03
N GLN A 454 3.73 -5.75 18.14
CA GLN A 454 5.13 -6.03 18.54
C GLN A 454 5.97 -4.78 18.79
N ASP A 455 5.79 -3.76 18.00
CA ASP A 455 6.50 -2.48 18.13
C ASP A 455 5.55 -1.46 18.76
N VAL A 456 5.77 -1.12 20.02
CA VAL A 456 4.83 -0.31 20.80
C VAL A 456 5.55 0.89 21.41
N ASP A 457 5.11 2.08 21.02
CA ASP A 457 5.51 3.36 21.58
C ASP A 457 4.28 4.03 22.21
N LEU A 458 4.34 4.36 23.48
CA LEU A 458 3.23 4.96 24.21
C LEU A 458 3.67 6.23 24.94
N GLN A 459 2.73 7.14 25.15
CA GLN A 459 2.91 8.21 26.11
C GLN A 459 2.70 7.65 27.55
N PRO A 460 3.31 8.26 28.58
CA PRO A 460 3.00 7.92 29.95
C PRO A 460 1.50 7.88 30.23
N HIS A 461 1.04 6.87 30.94
CA HIS A 461 -0.37 6.61 31.26
C HIS A 461 -1.29 6.26 30.08
N ALA A 462 -0.77 6.16 28.86
CA ALA A 462 -1.57 5.69 27.73
C ALA A 462 -1.96 4.22 27.91
N THR A 463 -3.14 3.88 27.42
CA THR A 463 -3.70 2.53 27.48
C THR A 463 -3.66 1.86 26.13
N LEU A 464 -3.23 0.60 26.08
CA LEU A 464 -3.21 -0.23 24.88
C LEU A 464 -3.73 -1.64 25.19
N ARG A 465 -4.56 -2.15 24.27
CA ARG A 465 -4.99 -3.55 24.33
C ARG A 465 -3.96 -4.43 23.62
N LEU A 466 -3.28 -5.29 24.40
CA LEU A 466 -2.37 -6.30 23.88
C LEU A 466 -3.09 -7.64 23.70
N ARG A 467 -2.66 -8.43 22.73
CA ARG A 467 -3.18 -9.75 22.45
C ARG A 467 -2.04 -10.77 22.48
N ALA A 468 -2.25 -11.89 23.15
CA ALA A 468 -1.36 -13.03 23.05
C ALA A 468 -1.83 -13.94 21.93
N LEU A 469 -0.94 -14.27 21.01
CA LEU A 469 -1.20 -15.17 19.88
C LEU A 469 -0.44 -16.46 20.07
N GLY A 470 -1.18 -17.58 20.12
CA GLY A 470 -0.63 -18.91 20.10
C GLY A 470 -0.69 -19.53 18.71
N SER A 471 0.26 -20.39 18.38
CA SER A 471 0.15 -21.25 17.21
C SER A 471 0.59 -22.68 17.49
N ALA A 472 -0.08 -23.63 16.84
CA ALA A 472 0.29 -25.04 16.83
C ALA A 472 1.60 -25.26 16.01
N PRO A 473 2.21 -26.44 16.03
CA PRO A 473 3.44 -26.73 15.27
C PRO A 473 3.32 -26.52 13.75
N ASP A 474 2.13 -26.70 13.19
CA ASP A 474 1.82 -26.48 11.77
C ASP A 474 1.52 -24.99 11.44
N GLY A 475 1.60 -24.10 12.43
CA GLY A 475 1.31 -22.69 12.29
C GLY A 475 -0.16 -22.31 12.46
N THR A 476 -1.06 -23.26 12.70
CA THR A 476 -2.48 -22.97 12.97
C THR A 476 -2.63 -22.07 14.17
N PRO A 477 -3.29 -20.88 14.04
CA PRO A 477 -3.59 -20.01 15.19
C PRO A 477 -4.46 -20.75 16.22
N VAL A 478 -4.12 -20.58 17.50
CA VAL A 478 -4.80 -21.25 18.62
C VAL A 478 -5.35 -20.19 19.57
N GLU A 479 -6.66 -20.25 19.84
CA GLU A 479 -7.28 -19.39 20.84
C GLU A 479 -6.80 -19.80 22.24
N LEU A 480 -6.28 -18.83 22.96
CA LEU A 480 -5.70 -19.01 24.27
C LEU A 480 -6.63 -18.59 25.42
N GLY A 481 -7.61 -17.74 25.10
CA GLY A 481 -8.64 -17.25 26.03
C GLY A 481 -8.09 -16.86 27.40
N ASP A 482 -8.66 -17.41 28.45
CA ASP A 482 -8.32 -17.18 29.86
C ASP A 482 -7.09 -17.98 30.34
N ALA A 483 -6.47 -18.80 29.48
CA ALA A 483 -5.21 -19.48 29.79
C ALA A 483 -3.98 -18.56 29.83
N VAL A 484 -4.08 -17.34 29.26
CA VAL A 484 -2.97 -16.38 29.25
C VAL A 484 -2.74 -15.78 30.62
N ARG A 485 -1.50 -15.86 31.08
CA ARG A 485 -1.03 -15.16 32.29
C ARG A 485 -0.22 -13.95 31.88
N TRP A 486 -0.74 -12.78 32.17
CA TRP A 486 -0.07 -11.52 31.91
C TRP A 486 0.67 -10.99 33.11
N SER A 487 1.83 -10.38 32.87
CA SER A 487 2.56 -9.59 33.87
C SER A 487 3.27 -8.42 33.19
N ALA A 488 3.47 -7.34 33.90
CA ALA A 488 4.19 -6.16 33.40
C ALA A 488 5.16 -5.62 34.46
N ASN A 489 6.29 -5.08 33.99
CA ASN A 489 7.21 -4.26 34.77
C ASN A 489 7.34 -2.92 34.00
N GLY A 490 7.10 -1.78 34.67
CA GLY A 490 7.06 -0.45 34.07
C GLY A 490 5.65 0.01 33.68
N GLY A 491 4.60 -0.68 34.14
CA GLY A 491 3.19 -0.36 33.95
C GLY A 491 2.30 -1.38 34.61
N THR A 492 1.01 -1.37 34.31
CA THR A 492 0.04 -2.36 34.82
C THR A 492 -0.66 -3.05 33.65
N ILE A 493 -0.98 -4.34 33.82
CA ILE A 493 -1.72 -5.11 32.83
C ILE A 493 -2.82 -5.93 33.49
N THR A 494 -4.00 -5.93 32.89
CA THR A 494 -5.14 -6.72 33.35
C THR A 494 -5.15 -8.11 32.72
N ALA A 495 -5.95 -9.03 33.27
CA ALA A 495 -6.07 -10.39 32.76
C ALA A 495 -6.54 -10.46 31.30
N ASP A 496 -7.26 -9.46 30.85
CA ASP A 496 -7.74 -9.37 29.46
C ASP A 496 -6.70 -8.76 28.48
N GLY A 497 -5.47 -8.42 28.97
CA GLY A 497 -4.41 -7.86 28.14
C GLY A 497 -4.47 -6.33 27.97
N THR A 498 -5.29 -5.62 28.76
CA THR A 498 -5.27 -4.15 28.74
C THR A 498 -4.08 -3.65 29.55
N PHE A 499 -3.12 -3.05 28.87
CA PHE A 499 -1.89 -2.49 29.43
C PHE A 499 -2.05 -0.97 29.61
N VAL A 500 -1.60 -0.46 30.76
CA VAL A 500 -1.49 0.98 31.04
C VAL A 500 -0.01 1.27 31.28
N ALA A 501 0.56 2.15 30.48
CA ALA A 501 1.96 2.55 30.56
C ALA A 501 2.26 3.29 31.88
N GLY A 502 3.42 3.05 32.46
CA GLY A 502 3.97 3.84 33.55
C GLY A 502 4.69 5.08 33.04
N GLU A 503 5.72 5.52 33.78
CA GLU A 503 6.55 6.70 33.46
C GLU A 503 7.78 6.35 32.60
N ARG A 504 8.09 5.07 32.44
CA ARG A 504 9.29 4.55 31.78
C ARG A 504 8.96 3.35 30.93
N ASP A 505 9.91 2.94 30.10
CA ASP A 505 9.82 1.73 29.30
C ASP A 505 9.38 0.54 30.15
N ALA A 506 8.54 -0.27 29.56
CA ALA A 506 7.94 -1.41 30.23
C ALA A 506 8.32 -2.72 29.52
N ARG A 507 8.39 -3.78 30.30
CA ARG A 507 8.41 -5.15 29.79
C ARG A 507 7.07 -5.80 30.12
N VAL A 508 6.33 -6.22 29.10
CA VAL A 508 5.11 -6.99 29.25
C VAL A 508 5.39 -8.42 28.86
N THR A 509 4.97 -9.35 29.70
CA THR A 509 5.15 -10.80 29.50
C THR A 509 3.80 -11.48 29.43
N ALA A 510 3.59 -12.29 28.40
CA ALA A 510 2.52 -13.29 28.30
C ALA A 510 3.10 -14.69 28.56
N ALA A 511 2.40 -15.52 29.33
CA ALA A 511 2.79 -16.88 29.58
C ALA A 511 1.59 -17.83 29.44
N VAL A 512 1.78 -18.94 28.72
CA VAL A 512 0.76 -19.97 28.47
C VAL A 512 1.46 -21.33 28.35
N ALA A 513 0.99 -22.36 29.06
CA ALA A 513 1.43 -23.74 28.86
C ALA A 513 2.97 -23.91 28.91
N GLY A 514 3.66 -23.16 29.77
CA GLY A 514 5.12 -23.20 29.91
C GLY A 514 5.89 -22.34 28.90
N LEU A 515 5.26 -21.79 27.87
CA LEU A 515 5.86 -20.81 26.95
C LEU A 515 5.74 -19.39 27.50
N ARG A 516 6.69 -18.55 27.13
CA ARG A 516 6.70 -17.12 27.48
C ARG A 516 7.04 -16.29 26.24
N SER A 517 6.43 -15.12 26.14
CA SER A 517 6.76 -14.09 25.18
C SER A 517 6.87 -12.75 25.90
N ASP A 518 7.91 -12.01 25.59
CA ASP A 518 8.16 -10.67 26.14
C ASP A 518 8.00 -9.62 25.05
N LEU A 519 7.36 -8.51 25.41
CA LEU A 519 7.23 -7.30 24.61
C LEU A 519 7.88 -6.15 25.37
N ILE A 520 8.75 -5.39 24.70
CA ILE A 520 9.23 -4.11 25.22
C ILE A 520 8.27 -3.02 24.69
N VAL A 521 7.77 -2.23 25.62
CA VAL A 521 6.94 -1.06 25.33
C VAL A 521 7.78 0.17 25.64
N ASN A 522 8.07 0.97 24.62
CA ASN A 522 8.75 2.24 24.80
C ASN A 522 7.76 3.28 25.35
N VAL A 523 8.14 4.06 26.36
CA VAL A 523 7.26 5.03 27.00
C VAL A 523 7.88 6.41 27.05
N GLY A 524 7.18 7.39 26.50
CA GLY A 524 7.64 8.77 26.40
C GLY A 524 8.55 9.01 25.20
N SER A 525 9.37 10.06 25.29
CA SER A 525 10.36 10.38 24.27
C SER A 525 11.51 11.18 24.89
N HIS A 526 12.68 11.13 24.27
CA HIS A 526 13.85 11.93 24.65
C HIS A 526 14.63 12.35 23.41
N ASP A 527 15.33 13.48 23.51
CA ASP A 527 16.16 14.00 22.44
C ASP A 527 17.61 13.50 22.59
N LEU A 528 18.19 13.02 21.49
CA LEU A 528 19.56 12.58 21.39
C LEU A 528 20.29 13.38 20.29
N GLU A 529 21.39 14.04 20.66
CA GLU A 529 22.26 14.70 19.68
C GLU A 529 23.00 13.67 18.83
N LEU A 530 22.91 13.80 17.52
CA LEU A 530 23.55 12.92 16.54
C LEU A 530 24.84 13.56 15.99
N PRO A 531 25.99 12.88 16.04
CA PRO A 531 27.27 13.42 15.54
C PRO A 531 27.38 13.33 14.01
N LEU A 532 26.29 13.51 13.26
CA LEU A 532 26.20 13.25 11.82
C LEU A 532 27.25 13.97 10.96
N PHE A 533 27.69 15.15 11.40
CA PHE A 533 28.55 16.02 10.60
C PHE A 533 29.98 16.14 11.19
N ARG A 534 30.37 15.22 12.06
CA ARG A 534 31.67 15.20 12.72
C ARG A 534 32.28 13.81 12.75
N GLY A 535 33.59 13.74 12.86
CA GLY A 535 34.30 12.47 13.02
C GLY A 535 34.09 11.49 11.88
N VAL A 536 33.91 10.22 12.24
CA VAL A 536 33.72 9.12 11.25
C VAL A 536 32.44 9.27 10.46
N ASP A 537 31.35 9.74 11.09
CA ASP A 537 30.08 9.94 10.39
C ASP A 537 30.14 11.13 9.44
N GLY A 538 30.86 12.20 9.80
CA GLY A 538 31.11 13.33 8.90
C GLY A 538 31.86 12.93 7.63
N ALA A 539 32.76 11.96 7.70
CA ALA A 539 33.54 11.47 6.55
C ALA A 539 32.75 10.59 5.58
N ARG A 540 31.54 10.16 5.95
CA ARG A 540 30.67 9.29 5.10
C ARG A 540 29.93 10.06 4.02
N TRP A 541 29.71 11.36 4.21
CA TRP A 541 28.89 12.15 3.31
C TRP A 541 29.53 12.33 1.95
N ARG A 542 28.78 12.07 0.90
CA ARG A 542 29.21 12.21 -0.50
C ARG A 542 28.11 12.88 -1.32
N PHE A 543 28.53 13.66 -2.33
CA PHE A 543 27.61 14.26 -3.28
C PHE A 543 27.11 13.26 -4.30
N THR A 544 25.81 13.29 -4.60
CA THR A 544 25.20 12.69 -5.78
C THR A 544 24.10 13.62 -6.30
N ALA A 545 23.68 13.46 -7.55
CA ALA A 545 22.65 14.30 -8.13
C ALA A 545 21.71 13.51 -9.06
N ALA A 546 20.60 14.10 -9.44
CA ALA A 546 19.70 13.60 -10.46
C ALA A 546 19.40 14.74 -11.48
N PRO A 547 19.85 14.59 -12.77
CA PRO A 547 20.67 13.51 -13.30
C PRO A 547 22.05 13.40 -12.63
N LYS A 548 22.74 12.25 -12.83
CA LYS A 548 23.95 11.91 -12.09
C LYS A 548 25.12 12.88 -12.29
N ASP A 549 25.15 13.56 -13.40
CA ASP A 549 26.17 14.53 -13.85
C ASP A 549 25.74 15.99 -13.62
N ALA A 550 24.61 16.22 -12.90
CA ALA A 550 24.16 17.57 -12.58
C ALA A 550 25.20 18.32 -11.73
N PRO A 551 25.36 19.64 -11.98
CA PRO A 551 26.34 20.45 -11.25
C PRO A 551 25.95 20.60 -9.78
N GLY A 552 26.97 20.66 -8.92
CA GLY A 552 26.82 20.79 -7.48
C GLY A 552 28.00 20.22 -6.73
N GLY A 553 27.89 20.14 -5.42
CA GLY A 553 28.99 19.65 -4.59
C GLY A 553 28.64 19.55 -3.12
N LEU A 554 29.53 18.93 -2.37
CA LEU A 554 29.42 18.78 -0.93
C LEU A 554 30.71 19.14 -0.26
N GLU A 555 30.61 19.94 0.81
CA GLU A 555 31.75 20.33 1.64
C GLU A 555 31.42 20.10 3.11
N MET A 556 32.40 19.61 3.86
CA MET A 556 32.30 19.47 5.31
C MET A 556 33.26 20.51 5.94
N THR A 557 32.72 21.44 6.70
CA THR A 557 33.55 22.45 7.36
C THR A 557 34.21 21.88 8.63
N PRO A 558 35.36 22.45 9.07
CA PRO A 558 35.97 22.07 10.35
C PRO A 558 35.06 22.31 11.56
N ALA A 559 34.10 23.21 11.45
CA ALA A 559 33.08 23.50 12.48
C ALA A 559 31.98 22.40 12.58
N GLY A 560 31.96 21.45 11.67
CA GLY A 560 30.92 20.39 11.59
C GLY A 560 29.64 20.89 10.92
N GLU A 561 29.80 21.67 9.87
CA GLU A 561 28.68 22.07 8.98
C GLU A 561 28.81 21.33 7.66
N LEU A 562 27.72 20.71 7.20
CA LEU A 562 27.59 20.08 5.90
C LEU A 562 27.02 21.09 4.92
N LEU A 563 27.82 21.52 3.94
CA LEU A 563 27.40 22.45 2.90
C LEU A 563 27.02 21.67 1.65
N LEU A 564 25.77 21.82 1.20
CA LEU A 564 25.24 21.25 -0.03
C LEU A 564 25.09 22.34 -1.08
N HIS A 565 25.96 22.31 -2.09
CA HIS A 565 25.89 23.18 -3.26
C HIS A 565 25.00 22.52 -4.32
N TYR A 566 24.04 23.25 -4.85
CA TYR A 566 23.13 22.79 -5.89
C TYR A 566 22.99 23.82 -7.01
N ASP A 567 22.69 23.33 -8.22
CA ASP A 567 22.35 24.17 -9.36
C ASP A 567 21.18 23.49 -10.13
N PHE A 568 20.04 24.15 -10.16
CA PHE A 568 18.82 23.75 -10.84
C PHE A 568 18.48 24.66 -12.01
N SER A 569 19.48 25.25 -12.65
CA SER A 569 19.30 26.11 -13.82
C SER A 569 18.96 25.35 -15.10
N GLY A 570 19.20 24.05 -15.13
CA GLY A 570 18.91 23.15 -16.23
C GLY A 570 17.73 22.20 -15.98
N SER A 571 17.94 20.93 -16.29
CA SER A 571 16.95 19.85 -16.11
C SER A 571 17.10 19.06 -14.81
N GLU A 572 17.87 19.60 -13.87
CA GLU A 572 18.21 18.98 -12.60
C GLU A 572 16.96 18.83 -11.72
N ARG A 573 16.87 17.68 -11.03
CA ARG A 573 15.71 17.31 -10.19
C ARG A 573 16.05 17.25 -8.72
N ALA A 574 17.30 16.92 -8.35
CA ALA A 574 17.75 16.86 -6.98
C ALA A 574 19.27 16.90 -6.84
N ALA A 575 19.73 17.48 -5.73
CA ALA A 575 21.11 17.47 -5.27
C ALA A 575 21.15 16.82 -3.88
N TYR A 576 21.90 15.73 -3.74
CA TYR A 576 21.91 14.89 -2.54
C TYR A 576 23.23 14.99 -1.79
N ALA A 577 23.13 15.22 -0.48
CA ALA A 577 24.16 14.84 0.49
C ALA A 577 23.79 13.44 1.02
N ARG A 578 24.51 12.41 0.60
CA ARG A 578 24.26 11.02 0.96
C ARG A 578 25.22 10.56 2.04
N GLY A 579 24.67 10.09 3.20
CA GLY A 579 25.45 9.69 4.37
C GLY A 579 25.32 8.22 4.73
N ASP A 580 24.18 7.61 4.48
CA ASP A 580 23.84 6.20 4.83
C ASP A 580 24.18 5.92 6.32
N VAL A 581 23.72 6.78 7.24
CA VAL A 581 24.04 6.72 8.68
C VAL A 581 22.94 6.02 9.44
N ALA A 582 23.29 4.96 10.18
CA ALA A 582 22.34 4.29 11.08
C ALA A 582 21.94 5.22 12.23
N LEU A 583 20.64 5.36 12.45
CA LEU A 583 20.09 6.11 13.58
C LEU A 583 19.95 5.21 14.80
N PRO A 584 20.21 5.70 16.01
CA PRO A 584 20.03 4.92 17.23
C PRO A 584 18.54 4.78 17.60
N GLY A 585 18.21 3.71 18.32
CA GLY A 585 16.90 3.50 18.93
C GLY A 585 15.72 3.50 17.95
N ALA A 586 14.59 4.01 18.39
CA ALA A 586 13.36 4.18 17.62
C ALA A 586 13.10 5.70 17.38
N PRO A 587 13.63 6.29 16.31
CA PRO A 587 13.49 7.72 16.07
C PRO A 587 12.06 8.06 15.64
N LEU A 588 11.46 9.03 16.32
CA LEU A 588 10.13 9.60 16.05
C LEU A 588 10.21 10.86 15.18
N ALA A 589 11.29 11.63 15.32
CA ALA A 589 11.54 12.84 14.54
C ALA A 589 13.05 13.08 14.36
N LEU A 590 13.39 13.82 13.31
CA LEU A 590 14.72 14.34 13.08
C LEU A 590 14.67 15.88 13.04
N VAL A 591 15.56 16.51 13.76
CA VAL A 591 15.70 17.95 13.88
C VAL A 591 17.08 18.37 13.39
N PHE A 592 17.15 19.44 12.59
CA PHE A 592 18.39 20.00 12.08
C PHE A 592 18.40 21.52 12.23
N ASP A 593 19.56 22.09 12.46
CA ASP A 593 19.78 23.51 12.13
C ASP A 593 20.09 23.59 10.63
N LEU A 594 19.22 24.24 9.86
CA LEU A 594 19.35 24.47 8.42
C LEU A 594 19.61 25.94 8.15
N ARG A 595 20.73 26.24 7.48
CA ARG A 595 21.00 27.59 6.95
C ARG A 595 20.39 27.69 5.56
N GLY A 596 19.35 28.50 5.47
CA GLY A 596 18.71 28.82 4.21
C GLY A 596 19.44 29.90 3.43
N ASP A 597 19.23 29.93 2.12
CA ASP A 597 19.78 30.90 1.17
C ASP A 597 18.69 31.76 0.49
N ALA A 598 17.47 31.70 0.99
CA ALA A 598 16.28 32.38 0.47
C ALA A 598 15.94 32.02 -1.00
N SER A 599 16.44 30.91 -1.52
CA SER A 599 16.28 30.48 -2.92
C SER A 599 14.87 30.01 -3.27
N GLY A 600 14.08 29.69 -2.27
CA GLY A 600 12.73 29.13 -2.48
C GLY A 600 12.70 27.66 -2.91
N ILE A 601 13.81 26.93 -2.83
CA ILE A 601 13.84 25.47 -3.10
C ILE A 601 13.23 24.68 -1.96
N GLY A 602 12.96 23.39 -2.23
CA GLY A 602 12.54 22.42 -1.21
C GLY A 602 13.71 21.64 -0.63
N VAL A 603 13.56 21.18 0.62
CA VAL A 603 14.55 20.31 1.29
C VAL A 603 13.85 19.06 1.77
N ARG A 604 14.45 17.91 1.51
CA ARG A 604 13.93 16.60 1.90
C ARG A 604 14.97 15.78 2.66
N VAL A 605 14.46 14.79 3.38
CA VAL A 605 15.23 13.76 4.07
C VAL A 605 14.81 12.40 3.51
N ALA A 606 15.76 11.57 3.12
CA ALA A 606 15.51 10.19 2.80
C ALA A 606 15.98 9.30 3.95
N VAL A 607 15.10 8.43 4.42
CA VAL A 607 15.39 7.40 5.41
C VAL A 607 15.02 6.02 4.88
N SER A 608 15.61 4.96 5.42
CA SER A 608 15.12 3.59 5.19
C SER A 608 14.75 2.93 6.51
N ASN A 609 13.73 2.09 6.47
CA ASN A 609 13.32 1.27 7.59
C ASN A 609 14.17 -0.01 7.70
N ARG A 610 13.89 -0.86 8.70
CA ARG A 610 14.57 -2.15 8.94
C ARG A 610 14.54 -3.11 7.76
N PHE A 611 13.64 -2.92 6.81
CA PHE A 611 13.50 -3.73 5.61
C PHE A 611 14.28 -3.18 4.42
N GLY A 612 14.95 -2.02 4.58
CA GLY A 612 15.66 -1.31 3.52
C GLY A 612 14.75 -0.51 2.58
N GLU A 613 13.46 -0.37 2.92
CA GLU A 613 12.54 0.46 2.15
C GLU A 613 12.80 1.93 2.43
N GLN A 614 12.91 2.70 1.36
CA GLN A 614 13.22 4.13 1.45
C GLN A 614 11.94 4.96 1.56
N ARG A 615 12.02 6.00 2.39
CA ARG A 615 11.01 7.05 2.52
C ARG A 615 11.62 8.41 2.30
N ALA A 616 11.00 9.19 1.43
CA ALA A 616 11.35 10.59 1.18
C ALA A 616 10.41 11.49 1.98
N LEU A 617 10.92 12.15 2.99
CA LEU A 617 10.17 13.03 3.89
C LEU A 617 10.47 14.49 3.56
N THR A 618 9.47 15.35 3.56
CA THR A 618 9.65 16.78 3.33
C THR A 618 10.07 17.47 4.62
N LEU A 619 11.32 17.88 4.70
CA LEU A 619 11.85 18.66 5.82
C LEU A 619 11.39 20.13 5.73
N VAL A 620 11.50 20.72 4.53
CA VAL A 620 11.08 22.10 4.24
C VAL A 620 10.48 22.16 2.84
N LYS A 621 9.24 22.65 2.73
CA LYS A 621 8.59 22.83 1.42
C LYS A 621 9.23 23.92 0.57
N ARG A 622 9.70 25.01 1.23
CA ARG A 622 10.28 26.17 0.58
C ARG A 622 11.23 26.89 1.53
N VAL A 623 12.48 27.06 1.12
CA VAL A 623 13.48 27.83 1.84
C VAL A 623 13.33 29.33 1.46
N ASP A 624 12.50 30.04 2.21
CA ASP A 624 12.16 31.45 2.00
C ASP A 624 12.91 32.41 2.97
N TRP A 625 13.97 31.92 3.61
CA TRP A 625 14.78 32.65 4.57
C TRP A 625 16.28 32.53 4.29
N SER A 626 17.05 33.48 4.77
CA SER A 626 18.50 33.41 4.87
C SER A 626 18.94 33.25 6.33
N GLY A 627 20.08 32.57 6.57
CA GLY A 627 20.58 32.30 7.92
C GLY A 627 20.02 31.00 8.52
N TRP A 628 20.37 30.75 9.80
CA TRP A 628 20.05 29.50 10.49
C TRP A 628 18.63 29.51 11.01
N ARG A 629 17.95 28.35 10.80
CA ARG A 629 16.63 28.05 11.36
C ARG A 629 16.59 26.58 11.78
N ARG A 630 16.02 26.30 12.95
CA ARG A 630 15.75 24.94 13.39
C ARG A 630 14.53 24.40 12.61
N VAL A 631 14.70 23.23 12.01
CA VAL A 631 13.69 22.55 11.19
C VAL A 631 13.55 21.11 11.64
N GLU A 632 12.33 20.57 11.54
CA GLU A 632 11.98 19.25 12.05
C GLU A 632 11.18 18.47 11.02
N VAL A 633 11.40 17.17 10.99
CA VAL A 633 10.56 16.21 10.24
C VAL A 633 10.21 15.05 11.14
N SER A 634 8.91 14.76 11.27
CA SER A 634 8.42 13.55 11.96
C SER A 634 8.61 12.33 11.06
N LEU A 635 9.00 11.21 11.66
CA LEU A 635 9.08 9.92 10.97
C LEU A 635 7.70 9.24 11.05
N PRO A 636 7.16 8.77 9.92
CA PRO A 636 5.92 8.00 9.92
C PRO A 636 6.06 6.68 10.69
N ALA A 637 4.95 6.18 11.25
CA ALA A 637 4.92 4.95 12.03
C ALA A 637 5.39 3.69 11.27
N ASP A 638 5.37 3.73 9.93
CA ASP A 638 5.85 2.65 9.08
C ASP A 638 7.39 2.66 8.86
N VAL A 639 8.08 3.69 9.37
CA VAL A 639 9.56 3.74 9.39
C VAL A 639 10.08 3.03 10.63
N ASN A 640 9.96 1.70 10.63
CA ASN A 640 10.35 0.86 11.76
C ASN A 640 11.87 0.75 11.95
N PRO A 641 12.39 0.78 13.20
CA PRO A 641 13.82 0.60 13.50
C PRO A 641 14.33 -0.82 13.13
N PRO A 642 15.64 -0.98 12.82
CA PRO A 642 16.65 0.08 12.73
C PRO A 642 16.43 0.99 11.52
N VAL A 643 16.56 2.30 11.73
CA VAL A 643 16.39 3.33 10.70
C VAL A 643 17.76 3.79 10.20
N VAL A 644 17.90 3.98 8.89
CA VAL A 644 19.10 4.57 8.30
C VAL A 644 18.74 5.91 7.66
N LEU A 645 19.42 6.99 8.04
CA LEU A 645 19.40 8.26 7.35
C LEU A 645 20.22 8.12 6.06
N ILE A 646 19.55 8.05 4.92
CA ILE A 646 20.19 7.85 3.62
C ILE A 646 20.78 9.17 3.11
N SER A 647 19.97 10.22 3.07
CA SER A 647 20.40 11.51 2.52
C SER A 647 19.58 12.70 3.03
N LEU A 648 20.24 13.85 3.03
CA LEU A 648 19.62 15.18 3.03
C LEU A 648 19.73 15.73 1.61
N TYR A 649 18.68 16.30 1.05
CA TYR A 649 18.74 16.72 -0.33
C TYR A 649 17.87 17.92 -0.69
N ALA A 650 18.38 18.71 -1.62
CA ALA A 650 17.67 19.82 -2.24
C ALA A 650 16.86 19.34 -3.45
N VAL A 651 15.68 19.91 -3.64
CA VAL A 651 14.83 19.69 -4.82
C VAL A 651 14.31 21.01 -5.33
N PRO A 652 13.96 21.14 -6.63
CA PRO A 652 13.22 22.29 -7.12
C PRO A 652 11.97 22.52 -6.24
N SER A 653 11.62 23.78 -6.06
CA SER A 653 10.58 24.19 -5.10
C SER A 653 9.32 23.34 -5.15
N LEU A 654 8.85 22.93 -3.98
CA LEU A 654 7.56 22.26 -3.78
C LEU A 654 6.39 23.24 -3.60
N GLY A 655 6.66 24.54 -3.60
CA GLY A 655 5.69 25.61 -3.27
C GLY A 655 5.69 26.81 -4.20
N GLY A 656 6.08 26.68 -5.47
CA GLY A 656 6.19 27.77 -6.47
C GLY A 656 7.58 27.84 -7.09
N PRO A 657 7.84 28.69 -8.08
CA PRO A 657 9.14 28.78 -8.74
C PRO A 657 10.23 29.19 -7.73
N PRO A 658 11.46 28.68 -7.86
CA PRO A 658 12.57 29.14 -7.03
C PRO A 658 12.89 30.62 -7.33
N VAL A 659 13.40 31.34 -6.33
CA VAL A 659 13.88 32.71 -6.49
C VAL A 659 15.24 32.69 -7.19
N HIS A 660 16.09 31.71 -6.82
CA HIS A 660 17.39 31.46 -7.42
C HIS A 660 17.48 29.96 -7.78
N ALA A 661 18.00 29.66 -8.96
CA ALA A 661 18.16 28.28 -9.43
C ALA A 661 19.36 27.57 -8.79
N ALA A 662 20.40 28.33 -8.37
CA ALA A 662 21.59 27.78 -7.75
C ALA A 662 21.83 28.42 -6.37
N GLY A 663 22.43 27.65 -5.45
CA GLY A 663 22.71 28.15 -4.10
C GLY A 663 23.43 27.15 -3.21
N THR A 664 23.43 27.42 -1.92
CA THR A 664 24.09 26.60 -0.91
C THR A 664 23.24 26.52 0.35
N LEU A 665 22.89 25.33 0.71
CA LEU A 665 22.30 24.97 2.01
C LEU A 665 23.41 24.50 2.96
N ALA A 666 23.26 24.77 4.26
CA ALA A 666 24.14 24.18 5.25
C ALA A 666 23.32 23.51 6.37
N PHE A 667 23.82 22.39 6.85
CA PHE A 667 23.20 21.61 7.94
C PHE A 667 24.20 21.47 9.10
N ARG A 668 23.69 21.56 10.33
CA ARG A 668 24.43 21.26 11.56
C ARG A 668 23.47 20.83 12.66
N HIS A 669 24.01 20.42 13.82
CA HIS A 669 23.26 20.09 15.04
C HIS A 669 22.06 19.17 14.78
N ALA A 670 22.35 17.95 14.31
CA ALA A 670 21.30 16.96 14.12
C ALA A 670 20.88 16.36 15.47
N VAL A 671 19.58 16.28 15.71
CA VAL A 671 18.97 15.66 16.88
C VAL A 671 17.94 14.64 16.43
N ALA A 672 17.92 13.45 17.05
CA ALA A 672 16.81 12.53 16.92
C ALA A 672 15.97 12.59 18.21
N THR A 673 14.65 12.77 18.05
CA THR A 673 13.71 12.50 19.13
C THR A 673 13.42 11.00 19.09
N LEU A 674 13.84 10.28 20.12
CA LEU A 674 13.70 8.83 20.22
C LEU A 674 12.47 8.48 21.06
N ALA A 675 11.81 7.37 20.73
CA ALA A 675 10.78 6.76 21.57
C ALA A 675 11.45 6.12 22.82
N GLY A 676 10.72 6.12 23.92
CA GLY A 676 11.14 5.52 25.18
C GLY A 676 12.06 6.41 26.03
N THR A 677 12.43 5.90 27.18
CA THR A 677 13.39 6.49 28.11
C THR A 677 14.65 5.64 28.17
N GLN A 678 15.81 6.26 28.12
CA GLN A 678 17.09 5.57 28.35
C GLN A 678 17.27 5.15 29.80
#